data_27059df83165fd9e9acfae44e66a19d7
#
_entry.id   27059df83165fd9e9acfae44e66a19d7
#
_cell.length_a   1.000
_cell.length_b   1.000
_cell.length_c   1.000
_cell.angle_alpha   90.00
_cell.angle_beta   90.00
_cell.angle_gamma   90.00
#
_symmetry.space_group_name_H-M   'P 1'
#
loop_
_entity.id
_entity.type
_entity.pdbx_description
1 polymer ?
#
loop_
_entity_poly.entity_id
_entity_poly.type
_entity_poly.pdbx_seq_one_letter_code
_entity_poly.pdbx_strand_id
1 'polypeptide(L)'
;MPLSVTNVGPILLCVNPYRDVGNPLTLSSTRGLALSPQLNRVVQEAVRQQSETGYPQAIILSGTSGSGKSHASMLLLRQLFAVAGGGPETDAFKHLAAAFTVLRSLGSAKTATNSESSRIGQFIEVQVTDGALYRTKIHCYFLDQTRVIRPLAGEKNYHIFYQMLAGLSTEERGKLNLEGHTPATLRYLQHGDTRQDLAEDSSRFQTWKTCLGILGIPFLDVVRVLAAVLLLGNVQFIDGKGLEVDVKGETELNAVAGLLGVSGAALFRGLTSRTHNARGQLVKSVCDANMSNMTRDCLAKALYCRTVATIVRRANSLKRLGSTLGTLSSDSNESVHNQAEVTSQHASTVGGSTNAGSKSMAALNNAVRHATDGFIGILDMFGFEDPKPSQLEHLCINLCAETMQHFYNTHIFKSSIESCRDEGINCEVEVDYVDNVPCIDLISSLRTGLLSMLDVECSIRGTAESYVSKIKVQHKHNTRLFEPKPVDPRLFGIQHFAGRVIYDATDFLDTNKDVVPDDLVAVFYKHNCNFGFATHLFGSELKALYSVENVPRGVSFRISPTSHTDLLNGDEPVSTLTQDFHTRLDNLLRTLVHARPHFVRCIRSNSQETPNRYDRGTVVRQIRSLQVLETVNLMAGGYPHRMRFKAFNARYRLLAPFARLHRTDEKVTDDCHLILQYVVDLISKQHNTLVSTSWALGKRHIFLSEGIRQHLEKLRADTRQKAATLIQSTWRGWHCRYRWAALRREKEHKTAATSNGLANRTPIGGAIARPRPQPIAGTPPPDPNEKCDAKIIQQTCNLFGLDLERPPPVPPSRSYTVSGNTKLGYPQTRVMKMSYPEDCNGEGQVLMKGETVLVVGASHRRGHLIVEHKHCTFHVPFQFLELKQSVNI
;
A
#
# COMPACT_ATOMS: atom_id res chain seq x y z
N MET A 1 21.75 19.15 -0.24
CA MET A 1 20.86 19.00 0.91
C MET A 1 19.97 17.79 0.66
N PRO A 2 19.71 16.93 1.67
CA PRO A 2 18.65 15.93 1.54
C PRO A 2 17.31 16.63 1.28
N LEU A 3 16.27 15.88 0.91
CA LEU A 3 14.90 16.39 0.75
C LEU A 3 14.60 17.53 1.71
N SER A 4 14.24 18.70 1.17
CA SER A 4 13.80 19.82 2.02
C SER A 4 12.43 19.48 2.56
N VAL A 5 12.31 19.33 3.86
CA VAL A 5 11.10 18.82 4.54
C VAL A 5 10.64 19.83 5.56
N THR A 6 9.35 20.17 5.55
CA THR A 6 8.73 21.04 6.54
C THR A 6 7.35 20.53 6.97
N ASN A 7 6.97 20.78 8.21
CA ASN A 7 5.64 20.48 8.70
C ASN A 7 4.70 21.67 8.42
N VAL A 8 3.49 21.35 7.97
CA VAL A 8 2.39 22.30 7.82
C VAL A 8 1.19 21.71 8.58
N GLY A 9 1.07 22.05 9.87
CA GLY A 9 0.09 21.42 10.73
C GLY A 9 0.21 19.89 10.75
N PRO A 10 -0.85 19.15 10.36
CA PRO A 10 -0.87 17.68 10.34
C PRO A 10 -0.16 17.08 9.13
N ILE A 11 0.26 17.88 8.16
CA ILE A 11 0.88 17.39 6.94
C ILE A 11 2.39 17.63 6.92
N LEU A 12 3.09 16.75 6.23
CA LEU A 12 4.50 16.90 5.93
C LEU A 12 4.66 17.31 4.46
N LEU A 13 5.35 18.40 4.22
CA LEU A 13 5.69 18.88 2.88
C LEU A 13 7.14 18.50 2.56
N CYS A 14 7.37 17.77 1.48
CA CYS A 14 8.68 17.34 1.01
C CYS A 14 8.96 17.94 -0.37
N VAL A 15 10.08 18.60 -0.56
CA VAL A 15 10.51 19.14 -1.86
C VAL A 15 11.66 18.31 -2.40
N ASN A 16 11.49 17.76 -3.60
CA ASN A 16 12.53 17.00 -4.28
C ASN A 16 13.58 17.93 -4.91
N PRO A 17 14.84 17.93 -4.44
CA PRO A 17 15.89 18.77 -5.00
C PRO A 17 16.56 18.17 -6.23
N TYR A 18 16.15 16.99 -6.69
CA TYR A 18 16.77 16.19 -7.76
C TYR A 18 18.27 15.92 -7.57
N ARG A 19 18.73 15.89 -6.34
CA ARG A 19 20.09 15.51 -6.02
C ARG A 19 20.16 13.99 -5.90
N ASP A 20 21.15 13.39 -6.54
CA ASP A 20 21.41 11.97 -6.32
C ASP A 20 21.93 11.76 -4.89
N VAL A 21 21.18 11.03 -4.11
CA VAL A 21 21.51 10.66 -2.73
C VAL A 21 21.61 9.14 -2.57
N GLY A 22 21.60 8.41 -3.68
CA GLY A 22 21.61 6.96 -3.72
C GLY A 22 20.28 6.33 -3.33
N ASN A 23 20.22 5.00 -3.39
CA ASN A 23 19.05 4.23 -2.97
C ASN A 23 19.05 4.01 -1.44
N PRO A 24 18.05 4.49 -0.69
CA PRO A 24 17.97 4.33 0.76
C PRO A 24 17.88 2.89 1.23
N LEU A 25 17.45 1.98 0.38
CA LEU A 25 17.26 0.56 0.71
C LEU A 25 18.41 -0.34 0.22
N THR A 26 19.49 0.22 -0.30
CA THR A 26 20.68 -0.61 -0.64
C THR A 26 21.42 -1.07 0.62
N LEU A 27 21.90 -2.30 0.58
CA LEU A 27 22.67 -2.92 1.66
C LEU A 27 23.97 -2.17 1.98
N SER A 28 24.54 -1.47 0.98
CA SER A 28 25.80 -0.71 1.11
C SER A 28 25.65 0.69 1.68
N SER A 29 24.46 1.29 1.63
CA SER A 29 24.24 2.69 2.04
C SER A 29 23.78 2.85 3.50
N THR A 30 23.85 1.80 4.31
CA THR A 30 23.24 1.76 5.65
C THR A 30 23.88 2.70 6.68
N ARG A 31 25.12 3.14 6.50
CA ARG A 31 25.89 3.87 7.52
C ARG A 31 25.91 5.40 7.39
N GLY A 32 25.40 5.99 6.33
CA GLY A 32 25.67 7.40 6.01
C GLY A 32 24.48 8.33 5.72
N LEU A 33 23.25 7.80 5.60
CA LEU A 33 22.10 8.65 5.28
C LEU A 33 21.54 9.32 6.55
N ALA A 34 21.83 10.60 6.71
CA ALA A 34 21.16 11.43 7.72
C ALA A 34 19.69 11.59 7.31
N LEU A 35 18.80 10.93 8.05
CA LEU A 35 17.37 11.09 7.87
C LEU A 35 16.91 12.45 8.36
N SER A 36 15.98 13.06 7.63
CA SER A 36 15.35 14.30 8.07
C SER A 36 14.63 14.06 9.40
N PRO A 37 14.88 14.91 10.43
CA PRO A 37 14.18 14.79 11.72
C PRO A 37 12.66 14.77 11.58
N GLN A 38 12.11 15.47 10.57
CA GLN A 38 10.68 15.56 10.32
C GLN A 38 10.10 14.22 9.80
N LEU A 39 10.78 13.54 8.86
CA LEU A 39 10.39 12.20 8.40
C LEU A 39 10.46 11.19 9.57
N ASN A 40 11.51 11.29 10.37
CA ASN A 40 11.65 10.49 11.60
C ASN A 40 10.45 10.65 12.52
N ARG A 41 10.00 11.90 12.72
CA ARG A 41 8.88 12.21 13.59
C ARG A 41 7.57 11.59 13.10
N VAL A 42 7.31 11.57 11.80
CA VAL A 42 6.10 10.94 11.22
C VAL A 42 6.07 9.44 11.55
N VAL A 43 7.21 8.75 11.36
CA VAL A 43 7.30 7.31 11.66
C VAL A 43 7.17 7.04 13.16
N GLN A 44 7.87 7.81 13.99
CA GLN A 44 7.78 7.66 15.45
C GLN A 44 6.35 7.91 15.96
N GLU A 45 5.66 8.90 15.39
CA GLU A 45 4.26 9.19 15.74
C GLU A 45 3.33 8.05 15.29
N ALA A 46 3.51 7.51 14.08
CA ALA A 46 2.72 6.38 13.59
C ALA A 46 2.94 5.13 14.47
N VAL A 47 4.19 4.79 14.80
CA VAL A 47 4.52 3.66 15.69
C VAL A 47 3.94 3.88 17.09
N ARG A 48 4.10 5.08 17.64
CA ARG A 48 3.56 5.44 18.95
C ARG A 48 2.04 5.32 19.00
N GLN A 49 1.35 5.88 18.01
CA GLN A 49 -0.12 5.83 17.95
C GLN A 49 -0.64 4.41 17.75
N GLN A 50 0.03 3.62 16.91
CA GLN A 50 -0.32 2.23 16.72
C GLN A 50 -0.15 1.43 18.01
N SER A 51 0.98 1.59 18.73
CA SER A 51 1.23 0.88 20.00
C SER A 51 0.34 1.35 21.14
N GLU A 52 0.02 2.65 21.22
CA GLU A 52 -0.88 3.20 22.26
C GLU A 52 -2.34 2.82 22.02
N THR A 53 -2.80 2.74 20.76
CA THR A 53 -4.21 2.58 20.43
C THR A 53 -4.57 1.24 19.80
N GLY A 54 -3.59 0.48 19.31
CA GLY A 54 -3.80 -0.72 18.48
C GLY A 54 -4.43 -0.42 17.11
N TYR A 55 -4.64 0.86 16.76
CA TYR A 55 -5.35 1.27 15.55
C TYR A 55 -4.38 1.33 14.37
N PRO A 56 -4.75 0.79 13.19
CA PRO A 56 -3.90 0.86 12.00
C PRO A 56 -3.56 2.29 11.62
N GLN A 57 -2.34 2.48 11.14
CA GLN A 57 -1.84 3.78 10.65
C GLN A 57 -1.52 3.68 9.16
N ALA A 58 -1.75 4.74 8.40
CA ALA A 58 -1.39 4.81 6.99
C ALA A 58 -0.65 6.10 6.66
N ILE A 59 0.58 5.99 6.17
CA ILE A 59 1.36 7.11 5.66
C ILE A 59 1.10 7.21 4.16
N ILE A 60 0.45 8.29 3.74
CA ILE A 60 -0.04 8.48 2.37
C ILE A 60 0.82 9.53 1.68
N LEU A 61 1.59 9.11 0.68
CA LEU A 61 2.39 9.99 -0.14
C LEU A 61 1.61 10.45 -1.37
N SER A 62 1.59 11.73 -1.64
CA SER A 62 0.91 12.33 -2.79
C SER A 62 1.73 13.45 -3.42
N GLY A 63 1.50 13.69 -4.70
CA GLY A 63 2.23 14.68 -5.51
C GLY A 63 2.32 14.25 -6.96
N THR A 64 2.81 15.13 -7.83
CA THR A 64 2.99 14.83 -9.26
C THR A 64 4.07 13.78 -9.51
N SER A 65 4.09 13.18 -10.69
CA SER A 65 5.18 12.28 -11.09
C SER A 65 6.53 13.01 -10.98
N GLY A 66 7.58 12.34 -10.47
CA GLY A 66 8.90 12.94 -10.24
C GLY A 66 9.03 13.80 -8.97
N SER A 67 8.00 13.88 -8.13
CA SER A 67 8.08 14.66 -6.87
C SER A 67 8.86 13.98 -5.73
N GLY A 68 9.36 12.75 -5.94
CA GLY A 68 10.17 12.02 -4.94
C GLY A 68 9.37 11.15 -3.98
N LYS A 69 8.11 10.81 -4.27
CA LYS A 69 7.26 9.94 -3.44
C LYS A 69 7.93 8.61 -3.11
N SER A 70 8.37 7.87 -4.12
CA SER A 70 8.98 6.55 -3.92
C SER A 70 10.31 6.63 -3.15
N HIS A 71 11.07 7.70 -3.33
CA HIS A 71 12.26 7.93 -2.50
C HIS A 71 11.90 8.20 -1.03
N ALA A 72 10.89 9.03 -0.79
CA ALA A 72 10.39 9.29 0.56
C ALA A 72 9.79 8.02 1.20
N SER A 73 9.08 7.18 0.43
CA SER A 73 8.57 5.87 0.86
C SER A 73 9.71 4.97 1.36
N MET A 74 10.80 4.88 0.61
CA MET A 74 11.97 4.10 1.01
C MET A 74 12.65 4.63 2.27
N LEU A 75 12.74 5.96 2.43
CA LEU A 75 13.27 6.58 3.66
C LEU A 75 12.39 6.29 4.88
N LEU A 76 11.07 6.43 4.73
CA LEU A 76 10.10 6.12 5.78
C LEU A 76 10.17 4.65 6.20
N LEU A 77 10.27 3.75 5.22
CA LEU A 77 10.38 2.33 5.47
C LEU A 77 11.67 1.97 6.21
N ARG A 78 12.80 2.52 5.79
CA ARG A 78 14.09 2.36 6.49
C ARG A 78 13.99 2.83 7.93
N GLN A 79 13.37 3.99 8.14
CA GLN A 79 13.18 4.53 9.48
C GLN A 79 12.25 3.66 10.34
N LEU A 80 11.19 3.12 9.74
CA LEU A 80 10.27 2.21 10.42
C LEU A 80 11.00 0.96 10.93
N PHE A 81 11.90 0.38 10.10
CA PHE A 81 12.76 -0.72 10.53
C PHE A 81 13.77 -0.31 11.62
N ALA A 82 14.30 0.90 11.57
CA ALA A 82 15.21 1.39 12.61
C ALA A 82 14.50 1.55 13.97
N VAL A 83 13.22 1.95 13.97
CA VAL A 83 12.43 2.19 15.18
C VAL A 83 11.82 0.90 15.75
N ALA A 84 11.28 0.04 14.88
CA ALA A 84 10.47 -1.11 15.29
C ALA A 84 10.99 -2.47 14.82
N GLY A 85 11.90 -2.53 13.86
CA GLY A 85 12.31 -3.77 13.19
C GLY A 85 13.70 -4.29 13.51
N GLY A 86 14.37 -3.76 14.51
CA GLY A 86 15.75 -4.17 14.87
C GLY A 86 16.81 -3.62 13.92
N GLY A 87 16.44 -2.74 12.99
CA GLY A 87 17.37 -2.02 12.12
C GLY A 87 17.65 -2.67 10.77
N PRO A 88 18.50 -2.04 9.95
CA PRO A 88 18.77 -2.45 8.58
C PRO A 88 19.65 -3.69 8.43
N GLU A 89 20.20 -4.20 9.52
CA GLU A 89 21.03 -5.42 9.52
C GLU A 89 20.20 -6.71 9.54
N THR A 90 18.90 -6.62 9.77
CA THR A 90 18.01 -7.78 9.84
C THR A 90 17.77 -8.41 8.47
N ASP A 91 17.61 -9.73 8.42
CA ASP A 91 17.32 -10.45 7.18
C ASP A 91 16.02 -9.99 6.53
N ALA A 92 15.04 -9.61 7.33
CA ALA A 92 13.79 -9.09 6.81
C ALA A 92 13.96 -7.74 6.10
N PHE A 93 14.80 -6.85 6.62
CA PHE A 93 15.14 -5.62 5.92
C PHE A 93 15.88 -5.93 4.61
N LYS A 94 16.84 -6.87 4.63
CA LYS A 94 17.58 -7.30 3.42
C LYS A 94 16.63 -7.88 2.36
N HIS A 95 15.71 -8.74 2.75
CA HIS A 95 14.69 -9.29 1.83
C HIS A 95 13.79 -8.19 1.25
N LEU A 96 13.36 -7.26 2.08
CA LEU A 96 12.52 -6.15 1.63
C LEU A 96 13.29 -5.21 0.69
N ALA A 97 14.51 -4.86 1.02
CA ALA A 97 15.39 -4.06 0.18
C ALA A 97 15.66 -4.73 -1.19
N ALA A 98 15.89 -6.04 -1.17
CA ALA A 98 16.03 -6.83 -2.39
C ALA A 98 14.73 -6.82 -3.22
N ALA A 99 13.57 -7.00 -2.59
CA ALA A 99 12.27 -6.95 -3.28
C ALA A 99 12.03 -5.58 -3.94
N PHE A 100 12.32 -4.49 -3.23
CA PHE A 100 12.21 -3.14 -3.79
C PHE A 100 13.15 -2.90 -4.96
N THR A 101 14.39 -3.36 -4.87
CA THR A 101 15.36 -3.23 -5.97
C THR A 101 14.88 -3.98 -7.20
N VAL A 102 14.37 -5.21 -7.02
CA VAL A 102 13.82 -6.02 -8.12
C VAL A 102 12.59 -5.36 -8.72
N LEU A 103 11.63 -4.93 -7.90
CA LEU A 103 10.41 -4.29 -8.36
C LEU A 103 10.65 -2.91 -8.99
N ARG A 104 11.66 -2.18 -8.56
CA ARG A 104 12.04 -0.91 -9.18
C ARG A 104 12.48 -1.11 -10.64
N SER A 105 13.31 -2.10 -10.92
CA SER A 105 13.70 -2.41 -12.30
C SER A 105 12.55 -2.88 -13.18
N LEU A 106 11.63 -3.67 -12.62
CA LEU A 106 10.45 -4.20 -13.29
C LEU A 106 9.24 -3.25 -13.33
N GLY A 107 9.19 -2.26 -12.45
CA GLY A 107 8.02 -1.39 -12.28
C GLY A 107 8.31 0.08 -12.52
N SER A 108 9.50 0.46 -12.97
CA SER A 108 9.84 1.85 -13.29
C SER A 108 10.32 2.00 -14.72
N ALA A 109 10.06 3.16 -15.29
CA ALA A 109 10.42 3.51 -16.66
C ALA A 109 10.72 5.02 -16.75
N LYS A 110 11.48 5.41 -17.77
CA LYS A 110 11.63 6.82 -18.13
C LYS A 110 10.39 7.29 -18.88
N THR A 111 9.75 8.34 -18.37
CA THR A 111 8.68 9.08 -19.05
C THR A 111 9.17 10.42 -19.55
N ALA A 112 8.36 11.14 -20.28
CA ALA A 112 8.70 12.47 -20.82
C ALA A 112 9.07 13.49 -19.72
N THR A 113 8.53 13.32 -18.51
CA THR A 113 8.68 14.27 -17.40
C THR A 113 9.42 13.72 -16.19
N ASN A 114 9.74 12.41 -16.18
CA ASN A 114 10.37 11.75 -15.03
C ASN A 114 11.26 10.59 -15.48
N SER A 115 12.55 10.70 -15.21
CA SER A 115 13.54 9.69 -15.59
C SER A 115 13.36 8.34 -14.88
N GLU A 116 12.77 8.34 -13.69
CA GLU A 116 12.53 7.16 -12.82
C GLU A 116 11.07 7.08 -12.38
N SER A 117 10.15 7.11 -13.34
CA SER A 117 8.72 7.07 -13.06
C SER A 117 8.28 5.69 -12.61
N SER A 118 7.71 5.59 -11.42
CA SER A 118 7.06 4.36 -10.96
C SER A 118 5.78 4.12 -11.79
N ARG A 119 5.70 2.95 -12.42
CA ARG A 119 4.58 2.45 -13.22
C ARG A 119 3.78 1.37 -12.50
N ILE A 120 4.00 1.25 -11.20
CA ILE A 120 3.33 0.31 -10.31
C ILE A 120 2.90 1.04 -9.03
N GLY A 121 1.64 0.90 -8.63
CA GLY A 121 1.14 1.39 -7.36
C GLY A 121 1.36 0.36 -6.27
N GLN A 122 1.88 0.79 -5.12
CA GLN A 122 2.23 -0.09 -4.01
C GLN A 122 1.68 0.41 -2.68
N PHE A 123 1.14 -0.51 -1.90
CA PHE A 123 0.87 -0.32 -0.49
C PHE A 123 1.73 -1.30 0.31
N ILE A 124 2.62 -0.76 1.12
CA ILE A 124 3.54 -1.54 1.93
C ILE A 124 2.95 -1.62 3.32
N GLU A 125 2.47 -2.77 3.68
CA GLU A 125 1.90 -3.06 4.99
C GLU A 125 2.99 -3.63 5.90
N VAL A 126 3.24 -2.95 7.01
CA VAL A 126 4.17 -3.38 8.05
C VAL A 126 3.35 -3.69 9.29
N GLN A 127 3.29 -4.95 9.66
CA GLN A 127 2.57 -5.39 10.84
C GLN A 127 3.45 -5.23 12.08
N VAL A 128 2.94 -4.48 13.06
CA VAL A 128 3.65 -4.14 14.29
C VAL A 128 2.82 -4.61 15.49
N THR A 129 3.44 -5.35 16.40
CA THR A 129 2.84 -5.78 17.66
C THR A 129 3.73 -5.32 18.80
N ASP A 130 3.14 -4.64 19.79
CA ASP A 130 3.84 -4.10 20.96
C ASP A 130 5.08 -3.25 20.61
N GLY A 131 5.00 -2.51 19.51
CA GLY A 131 6.09 -1.67 19.03
C GLY A 131 7.20 -2.43 18.29
N ALA A 132 7.07 -3.74 18.10
CA ALA A 132 8.01 -4.56 17.33
C ALA A 132 7.42 -4.99 15.99
N LEU A 133 8.23 -4.92 14.94
CA LEU A 133 7.88 -5.32 13.59
C LEU A 133 8.03 -6.84 13.44
N TYR A 134 6.99 -7.52 12.96
CA TYR A 134 7.05 -8.97 12.79
C TYR A 134 6.78 -9.45 11.35
N ARG A 135 6.11 -8.67 10.51
CA ARG A 135 5.80 -9.04 9.12
C ARG A 135 5.70 -7.83 8.22
N THR A 136 6.09 -8.00 6.96
CA THR A 136 5.86 -7.03 5.89
C THR A 136 5.13 -7.68 4.73
N LYS A 137 4.20 -6.93 4.10
CA LYS A 137 3.51 -7.31 2.88
C LYS A 137 3.58 -6.17 1.86
N ILE A 138 3.80 -6.51 0.61
CA ILE A 138 3.73 -5.58 -0.52
C ILE A 138 2.46 -5.91 -1.30
N HIS A 139 1.55 -4.95 -1.39
CA HIS A 139 0.36 -5.02 -2.22
C HIS A 139 0.59 -4.16 -3.47
N CYS A 140 0.42 -4.76 -4.65
CA CYS A 140 0.50 -4.07 -5.93
C CYS A 140 -0.91 -3.84 -6.47
N TYR A 141 -1.24 -2.60 -6.79
CA TYR A 141 -2.60 -2.25 -7.20
C TYR A 141 -2.78 -2.07 -8.70
N PHE A 142 -1.74 -1.63 -9.39
CA PHE A 142 -1.81 -1.36 -10.82
C PHE A 142 -0.41 -1.48 -11.42
N LEU A 143 -0.34 -1.92 -12.66
CA LEU A 143 0.87 -1.91 -13.47
C LEU A 143 0.49 -1.40 -14.87
N ASP A 144 1.25 -0.45 -15.41
CA ASP A 144 1.09 0.07 -16.77
C ASP A 144 1.44 -1.01 -17.79
N GLN A 145 0.42 -1.78 -18.22
CA GLN A 145 0.60 -2.98 -19.06
C GLN A 145 0.97 -2.64 -20.49
N THR A 146 0.40 -1.59 -21.05
CA THR A 146 0.59 -1.20 -22.45
C THR A 146 2.03 -0.81 -22.73
N ARG A 147 2.74 -0.29 -21.73
CA ARG A 147 4.16 0.05 -21.85
C ARG A 147 5.05 -1.12 -22.23
N VAL A 148 4.69 -2.35 -21.84
CA VAL A 148 5.45 -3.56 -22.19
C VAL A 148 5.62 -3.71 -23.69
N ILE A 149 4.58 -3.38 -24.44
CA ILE A 149 4.54 -3.58 -25.90
C ILE A 149 4.82 -2.29 -26.69
N ARG A 150 4.53 -1.13 -26.08
CA ARG A 150 4.62 0.16 -26.79
C ARG A 150 4.82 1.32 -25.81
N PRO A 151 6.06 1.73 -25.54
CA PRO A 151 6.32 2.99 -24.85
C PRO A 151 5.89 4.16 -25.73
N LEU A 152 5.51 5.30 -25.13
CA LEU A 152 5.25 6.54 -25.86
C LEU A 152 6.54 7.07 -26.51
N ALA A 153 6.40 7.87 -27.56
CA ALA A 153 7.54 8.47 -28.24
C ALA A 153 8.41 9.29 -27.27
N GLY A 154 9.71 9.04 -27.29
CA GLY A 154 10.69 9.67 -26.39
C GLY A 154 10.72 9.11 -24.95
N GLU A 155 9.84 8.21 -24.59
CA GLU A 155 9.83 7.47 -23.33
C GLU A 155 10.57 6.13 -23.48
N LYS A 156 10.90 5.48 -22.36
CA LYS A 156 11.45 4.13 -22.35
C LYS A 156 10.40 3.08 -21.95
N ASN A 157 10.61 1.86 -22.37
CA ASN A 157 10.00 0.69 -21.76
C ASN A 157 10.58 0.50 -20.35
N TYR A 158 10.17 -0.53 -19.63
CA TYR A 158 10.66 -0.84 -18.29
C TYR A 158 12.19 -0.95 -18.25
N HIS A 159 12.81 -0.38 -17.23
CA HIS A 159 14.27 -0.33 -17.09
C HIS A 159 14.94 -1.69 -17.18
N ILE A 160 14.30 -2.74 -16.69
CA ILE A 160 14.85 -4.09 -16.69
C ILE A 160 15.26 -4.56 -18.08
N PHE A 161 14.54 -4.18 -19.14
CA PHE A 161 14.88 -4.61 -20.49
C PHE A 161 16.21 -4.03 -20.97
N TYR A 162 16.46 -2.75 -20.68
CA TYR A 162 17.71 -2.08 -21.01
C TYR A 162 18.86 -2.60 -20.14
N GLN A 163 18.62 -2.78 -18.85
CA GLN A 163 19.58 -3.34 -17.90
C GLN A 163 19.97 -4.76 -18.27
N MET A 164 19.00 -5.60 -18.66
CA MET A 164 19.23 -6.97 -19.11
C MET A 164 20.09 -7.00 -20.37
N LEU A 165 19.76 -6.18 -21.38
CA LEU A 165 20.54 -6.10 -22.62
C LEU A 165 21.96 -5.58 -22.39
N ALA A 166 22.21 -4.74 -21.38
CA ALA A 166 23.55 -4.25 -21.05
C ALA A 166 24.36 -5.23 -20.19
N GLY A 167 23.68 -5.97 -19.30
CA GLY A 167 24.33 -6.74 -18.24
C GLY A 167 24.48 -8.23 -18.46
N LEU A 168 23.81 -8.82 -19.47
CA LEU A 168 23.98 -10.22 -19.84
C LEU A 168 25.34 -10.45 -20.51
N SER A 169 26.04 -11.53 -20.12
CA SER A 169 27.25 -11.99 -20.82
C SER A 169 26.93 -12.47 -22.23
N THR A 170 27.94 -12.57 -23.09
CA THR A 170 27.76 -13.09 -24.45
C THR A 170 27.19 -14.52 -24.44
N GLU A 171 27.66 -15.36 -23.52
CA GLU A 171 27.15 -16.74 -23.37
C GLU A 171 25.67 -16.75 -22.91
N GLU A 172 25.30 -15.90 -21.95
CA GLU A 172 23.91 -15.77 -21.50
C GLU A 172 23.00 -15.24 -22.60
N ARG A 173 23.47 -14.29 -23.42
CA ARG A 173 22.75 -13.78 -24.58
C ARG A 173 22.51 -14.87 -25.64
N GLY A 174 23.52 -15.72 -25.93
CA GLY A 174 23.36 -16.86 -26.83
C GLY A 174 22.29 -17.84 -26.36
N LYS A 175 22.33 -18.23 -25.09
CA LYS A 175 21.31 -19.12 -24.47
C LYS A 175 19.91 -18.54 -24.48
N LEU A 176 19.78 -17.22 -24.52
CA LEU A 176 18.49 -16.49 -24.52
C LEU A 176 18.05 -16.06 -25.92
N ASN A 177 18.79 -16.42 -26.98
CA ASN A 177 18.56 -15.98 -28.37
C ASN A 177 18.54 -14.45 -28.53
N LEU A 178 19.33 -13.71 -27.72
CA LEU A 178 19.44 -12.26 -27.75
C LEU A 178 20.75 -11.76 -28.40
N GLU A 179 21.53 -12.64 -29.07
CA GLU A 179 22.73 -12.25 -29.81
C GLU A 179 22.37 -11.28 -30.93
N GLY A 180 23.16 -10.20 -31.06
CA GLY A 180 22.93 -9.19 -32.09
C GLY A 180 21.75 -8.25 -31.83
N HIS A 181 20.89 -8.55 -30.84
CA HIS A 181 19.76 -7.69 -30.51
C HIS A 181 20.19 -6.50 -29.66
N THR A 182 19.61 -5.34 -29.99
CA THR A 182 19.78 -4.05 -29.28
C THR A 182 18.40 -3.44 -29.03
N PRO A 183 18.27 -2.40 -28.21
CA PRO A 183 16.99 -1.69 -28.09
C PRO A 183 16.40 -1.19 -29.41
N ALA A 184 17.25 -0.91 -30.40
CA ALA A 184 16.82 -0.44 -31.72
C ALA A 184 16.30 -1.57 -32.64
N THR A 185 16.67 -2.83 -32.38
CA THR A 185 16.24 -3.99 -33.19
C THR A 185 15.07 -4.75 -32.56
N LEU A 186 14.72 -4.46 -31.31
CA LEU A 186 13.61 -5.09 -30.60
C LEU A 186 12.37 -4.19 -30.68
N ARG A 187 11.34 -4.67 -31.35
CA ARG A 187 10.12 -3.89 -31.67
C ARG A 187 9.50 -3.22 -30.46
N TYR A 188 9.41 -3.89 -29.33
CA TYR A 188 8.81 -3.32 -28.11
C TYR A 188 9.64 -2.23 -27.46
N LEU A 189 10.88 -2.02 -27.87
CA LEU A 189 11.77 -0.97 -27.38
C LEU A 189 12.00 0.15 -28.41
N GLN A 190 12.02 -0.21 -29.71
CA GLN A 190 12.40 0.70 -30.80
C GLN A 190 11.46 1.91 -30.97
N HIS A 191 10.20 1.81 -30.52
CA HIS A 191 9.23 2.92 -30.62
C HIS A 191 9.51 4.06 -29.64
N GLY A 192 10.32 3.80 -28.62
CA GLY A 192 10.66 4.77 -27.58
C GLY A 192 12.11 5.28 -27.68
N ASP A 193 12.64 5.72 -26.53
CA ASP A 193 14.05 6.13 -26.38
C ASP A 193 14.94 4.88 -26.26
N THR A 194 15.73 4.61 -27.30
CA THR A 194 16.61 3.43 -27.37
C THR A 194 18.00 3.65 -26.77
N ARG A 195 18.32 4.86 -26.28
CA ARG A 195 19.64 5.19 -25.71
C ARG A 195 19.86 4.42 -24.42
N GLN A 196 21.05 3.92 -24.20
CA GLN A 196 21.48 3.20 -23.00
C GLN A 196 22.74 3.83 -22.39
N ASP A 197 22.82 3.83 -21.08
CA ASP A 197 24.08 3.92 -20.35
C ASP A 197 24.52 2.50 -20.00
N LEU A 198 25.38 1.93 -20.84
CA LEU A 198 25.82 0.54 -20.73
C LEU A 198 26.46 0.20 -19.39
N ALA A 199 27.24 1.14 -18.83
CA ALA A 199 27.94 0.93 -17.56
C ALA A 199 26.96 0.93 -16.37
N GLU A 200 26.10 1.93 -16.31
CA GLU A 200 25.09 2.03 -15.26
C GLU A 200 24.05 0.91 -15.35
N ASP A 201 23.51 0.65 -16.54
CA ASP A 201 22.51 -0.39 -16.78
C ASP A 201 23.07 -1.79 -16.44
N SER A 202 24.33 -2.08 -16.81
CA SER A 202 24.99 -3.33 -16.45
C SER A 202 25.18 -3.47 -14.94
N SER A 203 25.65 -2.42 -14.27
CA SER A 203 25.80 -2.41 -12.80
C SER A 203 24.48 -2.63 -12.08
N ARG A 204 23.41 -1.97 -12.52
CA ARG A 204 22.06 -2.14 -12.01
C ARG A 204 21.54 -3.57 -12.23
N PHE A 205 21.85 -4.17 -13.39
CA PHE A 205 21.48 -5.56 -13.68
C PHE A 205 22.18 -6.55 -12.77
N GLN A 206 23.46 -6.41 -12.49
CA GLN A 206 24.18 -7.28 -11.55
C GLN A 206 23.61 -7.17 -10.12
N THR A 207 23.27 -5.96 -9.71
CA THR A 207 22.57 -5.74 -8.42
C THR A 207 21.20 -6.42 -8.41
N TRP A 208 20.43 -6.31 -9.49
CA TRP A 208 19.14 -6.95 -9.66
C TRP A 208 19.24 -8.49 -9.61
N LYS A 209 20.24 -9.08 -10.30
CA LYS A 209 20.56 -10.52 -10.28
C LYS A 209 20.87 -11.01 -8.87
N THR A 210 21.67 -10.25 -8.12
CA THR A 210 22.00 -10.54 -6.72
C THR A 210 20.74 -10.49 -5.84
N CYS A 211 19.87 -9.49 -6.04
CA CYS A 211 18.62 -9.35 -5.28
C CYS A 211 17.63 -10.49 -5.56
N LEU A 212 17.53 -11.00 -6.78
CA LEU A 212 16.75 -12.22 -7.07
C LEU A 212 17.28 -13.42 -6.27
N GLY A 213 18.61 -13.58 -6.17
CA GLY A 213 19.23 -14.61 -5.34
C GLY A 213 18.86 -14.50 -3.86
N ILE A 214 18.85 -13.28 -3.30
CA ILE A 214 18.42 -13.01 -1.91
C ILE A 214 16.95 -13.43 -1.72
N LEU A 215 16.09 -13.19 -2.71
CA LEU A 215 14.68 -13.59 -2.68
C LEU A 215 14.47 -15.10 -2.94
N GLY A 216 15.53 -15.84 -3.26
CA GLY A 216 15.45 -17.26 -3.65
C GLY A 216 14.61 -17.47 -4.91
N ILE A 217 14.70 -16.55 -5.87
CA ILE A 217 14.05 -16.62 -7.18
C ILE A 217 15.09 -17.03 -8.22
N PRO A 218 14.87 -18.10 -8.99
CA PRO A 218 15.81 -18.52 -10.01
C PRO A 218 15.98 -17.46 -11.10
N PHE A 219 17.19 -16.91 -11.20
CA PHE A 219 17.52 -15.86 -12.16
C PHE A 219 17.19 -16.25 -13.60
N LEU A 220 17.60 -17.46 -14.01
CA LEU A 220 17.40 -17.95 -15.38
C LEU A 220 15.92 -18.04 -15.75
N ASP A 221 15.04 -18.41 -14.81
CA ASP A 221 13.62 -18.53 -15.09
C ASP A 221 13.00 -17.17 -15.43
N VAL A 222 13.39 -16.14 -14.69
CA VAL A 222 12.88 -14.79 -14.92
C VAL A 222 13.41 -14.21 -16.22
N VAL A 223 14.74 -14.30 -16.47
CA VAL A 223 15.31 -13.73 -17.71
C VAL A 223 14.87 -14.48 -18.97
N ARG A 224 14.58 -15.79 -18.89
CA ARG A 224 13.97 -16.53 -20.00
C ARG A 224 12.62 -15.96 -20.41
N VAL A 225 11.77 -15.67 -19.44
CA VAL A 225 10.46 -15.04 -19.71
C VAL A 225 10.64 -13.63 -20.26
N LEU A 226 11.53 -12.82 -19.68
CA LEU A 226 11.79 -11.44 -20.16
C LEU A 226 12.35 -11.43 -21.60
N ALA A 227 13.25 -12.35 -21.92
CA ALA A 227 13.77 -12.55 -23.29
C ALA A 227 12.66 -12.95 -24.26
N ALA A 228 11.81 -13.91 -23.85
CA ALA A 228 10.65 -14.32 -24.64
C ALA A 228 9.68 -13.14 -24.89
N VAL A 229 9.44 -12.28 -23.90
CA VAL A 229 8.62 -11.06 -24.07
C VAL A 229 9.22 -10.14 -25.15
N LEU A 230 10.54 -9.90 -25.11
CA LEU A 230 11.19 -9.02 -26.09
C LEU A 230 11.13 -9.61 -27.51
N LEU A 231 11.43 -10.91 -27.65
CA LEU A 231 11.40 -11.60 -28.95
C LEU A 231 10.00 -11.73 -29.53
N LEU A 232 8.97 -11.88 -28.69
CA LEU A 232 7.56 -11.83 -29.14
C LEU A 232 7.28 -10.57 -29.95
N GLY A 233 7.85 -9.44 -29.59
CA GLY A 233 7.67 -8.19 -30.34
C GLY A 233 8.11 -8.29 -31.80
N ASN A 234 9.13 -9.11 -32.10
CA ASN A 234 9.67 -9.27 -33.44
C ASN A 234 8.91 -10.34 -34.27
N VAL A 235 8.06 -11.12 -33.62
CA VAL A 235 7.12 -12.01 -34.34
C VAL A 235 5.98 -11.19 -34.89
N GLN A 236 5.85 -11.13 -36.21
CA GLN A 236 4.80 -10.36 -36.89
C GLN A 236 3.93 -11.26 -37.74
N PHE A 237 2.64 -11.22 -37.56
CA PHE A 237 1.66 -11.89 -38.40
C PHE A 237 1.25 -11.00 -39.54
N ILE A 238 1.14 -11.57 -40.73
CA ILE A 238 0.69 -10.91 -41.97
C ILE A 238 -0.37 -11.80 -42.63
N ASP A 239 -1.28 -11.19 -43.37
CA ASP A 239 -2.29 -11.94 -44.12
C ASP A 239 -1.60 -12.73 -45.23
N GLY A 240 -1.83 -14.06 -45.24
CA GLY A 240 -1.35 -15.01 -46.20
C GLY A 240 -2.33 -15.18 -47.35
N LYS A 241 -2.16 -16.26 -48.10
CA LYS A 241 -3.09 -16.61 -49.19
C LYS A 241 -4.36 -17.23 -48.63
N GLY A 242 -5.51 -16.64 -48.92
CA GLY A 242 -6.82 -17.11 -48.46
C GLY A 242 -7.12 -16.68 -47.00
N LEU A 243 -7.47 -17.63 -46.13
CA LEU A 243 -7.78 -17.38 -44.72
C LEU A 243 -6.57 -17.69 -43.79
N GLU A 244 -5.43 -18.02 -44.37
CA GLU A 244 -4.24 -18.38 -43.64
C GLU A 244 -3.47 -17.10 -43.24
N VAL A 245 -2.78 -17.19 -42.11
CA VAL A 245 -1.90 -16.15 -41.60
C VAL A 245 -0.47 -16.64 -41.70
N ASP A 246 0.38 -15.85 -42.36
CA ASP A 246 1.80 -16.08 -42.44
C ASP A 246 2.54 -15.36 -41.30
N VAL A 247 3.73 -15.86 -40.92
CA VAL A 247 4.55 -15.28 -39.88
C VAL A 247 5.87 -14.76 -40.45
N LYS A 248 6.17 -13.48 -40.13
CA LYS A 248 7.51 -12.92 -40.24
C LYS A 248 8.20 -13.05 -38.87
N GLY A 249 9.43 -13.54 -38.85
CA GLY A 249 10.14 -13.84 -37.60
C GLY A 249 9.86 -15.24 -37.11
N GLU A 250 9.87 -16.23 -37.99
CA GLU A 250 9.72 -17.63 -37.62
C GLU A 250 10.85 -18.11 -36.69
N THR A 251 12.07 -17.61 -36.89
CA THR A 251 13.23 -17.84 -36.00
C THR A 251 12.93 -17.34 -34.58
N GLU A 252 12.38 -16.14 -34.47
CA GLU A 252 11.99 -15.56 -33.18
C GLU A 252 10.82 -16.32 -32.55
N LEU A 253 9.82 -16.74 -33.33
CA LEU A 253 8.73 -17.57 -32.84
C LEU A 253 9.23 -18.89 -32.24
N ASN A 254 10.16 -19.56 -32.96
CA ASN A 254 10.78 -20.81 -32.49
C ASN A 254 11.67 -20.56 -31.25
N ALA A 255 12.41 -19.43 -31.21
CA ALA A 255 13.20 -19.01 -30.04
C ALA A 255 12.29 -18.77 -28.83
N VAL A 256 11.19 -18.05 -29.00
CA VAL A 256 10.19 -17.83 -27.95
C VAL A 256 9.60 -19.15 -27.44
N ALA A 257 9.24 -20.05 -28.35
CA ALA A 257 8.71 -21.35 -27.99
C ALA A 257 9.74 -22.17 -27.17
N GLY A 258 10.99 -22.16 -27.57
CA GLY A 258 12.08 -22.83 -26.85
C GLY A 258 12.33 -22.21 -25.46
N LEU A 259 12.31 -20.86 -25.35
CA LEU A 259 12.45 -20.17 -24.08
C LEU A 259 11.29 -20.46 -23.13
N LEU A 260 10.07 -20.54 -23.64
CA LEU A 260 8.87 -20.83 -22.84
C LEU A 260 8.62 -22.33 -22.64
N GLY A 261 9.44 -23.21 -23.26
CA GLY A 261 9.36 -24.66 -23.10
C GLY A 261 8.13 -25.29 -23.76
N VAL A 262 7.64 -24.70 -24.84
CA VAL A 262 6.48 -25.17 -25.63
C VAL A 262 6.88 -25.48 -27.08
N SER A 263 6.07 -26.20 -27.83
CA SER A 263 6.35 -26.40 -29.26
C SER A 263 5.98 -25.17 -30.08
N GLY A 264 6.81 -24.83 -31.09
CA GLY A 264 6.55 -23.71 -32.00
C GLY A 264 5.19 -23.81 -32.68
N ALA A 265 4.80 -24.97 -33.11
CA ALA A 265 3.49 -25.25 -33.74
C ALA A 265 2.32 -25.07 -32.77
N ALA A 266 2.48 -25.41 -31.48
CA ALA A 266 1.44 -25.18 -30.46
C ALA A 266 1.31 -23.70 -30.15
N LEU A 267 2.42 -22.98 -30.01
CA LEU A 267 2.43 -21.53 -29.80
C LEU A 267 1.81 -20.78 -30.98
N PHE A 268 2.20 -21.15 -32.22
CA PHE A 268 1.61 -20.55 -33.43
C PHE A 268 0.10 -20.72 -33.45
N ARG A 269 -0.40 -21.95 -33.21
CA ARG A 269 -1.85 -22.22 -33.18
C ARG A 269 -2.55 -21.47 -32.07
N GLY A 270 -1.95 -21.36 -30.88
CA GLY A 270 -2.52 -20.58 -29.77
C GLY A 270 -2.63 -19.10 -30.09
N LEU A 271 -1.73 -18.55 -30.91
CA LEU A 271 -1.72 -17.17 -31.33
C LEU A 271 -2.68 -16.87 -32.51
N THR A 272 -2.92 -17.84 -33.39
CA THR A 272 -3.64 -17.65 -34.66
C THR A 272 -5.02 -18.27 -34.68
N SER A 273 -5.47 -18.91 -33.59
CA SER A 273 -6.81 -19.50 -33.54
C SER A 273 -7.51 -19.20 -32.22
N ARG A 274 -8.83 -19.12 -32.26
CA ARG A 274 -9.70 -18.94 -31.08
C ARG A 274 -10.86 -19.93 -31.10
N THR A 275 -11.14 -20.52 -29.96
CA THR A 275 -12.35 -21.30 -29.74
C THR A 275 -13.44 -20.41 -29.19
N HIS A 276 -14.63 -20.44 -29.76
CA HIS A 276 -15.80 -19.75 -29.29
C HIS A 276 -16.89 -20.72 -28.89
N ASN A 277 -17.61 -20.43 -27.83
CA ASN A 277 -18.82 -21.17 -27.49
C ASN A 277 -20.03 -20.50 -28.16
N ALA A 278 -20.51 -21.07 -29.24
CA ALA A 278 -21.70 -20.59 -29.94
C ALA A 278 -22.88 -21.49 -29.62
N ARG A 279 -23.76 -21.08 -28.72
CA ARG A 279 -24.97 -21.79 -28.28
C ARG A 279 -24.69 -23.24 -27.81
N GLY A 280 -23.61 -23.44 -27.04
CA GLY A 280 -23.21 -24.73 -26.51
C GLY A 280 -22.34 -25.56 -27.48
N GLN A 281 -22.12 -25.13 -28.71
CA GLN A 281 -21.18 -25.73 -29.64
C GLN A 281 -19.84 -24.99 -29.63
N LEU A 282 -18.76 -25.73 -29.55
CA LEU A 282 -17.41 -25.19 -29.64
C LEU A 282 -17.01 -25.03 -31.11
N VAL A 283 -16.89 -23.79 -31.56
CA VAL A 283 -16.47 -23.44 -32.92
C VAL A 283 -15.05 -22.88 -32.84
N LYS A 284 -14.14 -23.52 -33.56
CA LYS A 284 -12.77 -23.02 -33.70
C LYS A 284 -12.67 -22.16 -34.95
N SER A 285 -12.23 -20.93 -34.80
CA SER A 285 -12.00 -19.96 -35.87
C SER A 285 -10.53 -19.61 -35.99
N VAL A 286 -10.09 -19.36 -37.21
CA VAL A 286 -8.76 -18.80 -37.51
C VAL A 286 -8.84 -17.29 -37.32
N CYS A 287 -7.83 -16.70 -36.67
CA CYS A 287 -7.70 -15.27 -36.50
C CYS A 287 -7.04 -14.66 -37.74
N ASP A 288 -7.43 -13.44 -38.11
CA ASP A 288 -6.69 -12.63 -39.08
C ASP A 288 -5.33 -12.15 -38.51
N ALA A 289 -4.52 -11.54 -39.33
CA ALA A 289 -3.20 -11.06 -38.93
C ALA A 289 -3.28 -10.02 -37.83
N ASN A 290 -4.28 -9.12 -37.85
CA ASN A 290 -4.44 -8.11 -36.84
C ASN A 290 -4.78 -8.72 -35.46
N MET A 291 -5.74 -9.63 -35.42
CA MET A 291 -6.14 -10.32 -34.19
C MET A 291 -5.00 -11.19 -33.64
N SER A 292 -4.23 -11.83 -34.52
CA SER A 292 -3.04 -12.64 -34.12
C SER A 292 -1.94 -11.77 -33.52
N ASN A 293 -1.69 -10.59 -34.11
CA ASN A 293 -0.76 -9.59 -33.56
C ASN A 293 -1.24 -9.05 -32.19
N MET A 294 -2.54 -8.78 -32.05
CA MET A 294 -3.12 -8.39 -30.74
C MET A 294 -2.97 -9.51 -29.71
N THR A 295 -3.23 -10.77 -30.08
CA THR A 295 -3.09 -11.91 -29.17
C THR A 295 -1.65 -12.10 -28.74
N ARG A 296 -0.66 -11.93 -29.64
CA ARG A 296 0.77 -11.92 -29.34
C ARG A 296 1.11 -10.82 -28.30
N ASP A 297 0.61 -9.60 -28.50
CA ASP A 297 0.85 -8.49 -27.60
C ASP A 297 0.19 -8.72 -26.23
N CYS A 298 -1.00 -9.32 -26.21
CA CYS A 298 -1.65 -9.74 -24.96
C CYS A 298 -0.84 -10.82 -24.22
N LEU A 299 -0.25 -11.80 -24.95
CA LEU A 299 0.64 -12.79 -24.33
C LEU A 299 1.87 -12.13 -23.70
N ALA A 300 2.52 -11.21 -24.42
CA ALA A 300 3.69 -10.50 -23.91
C ALA A 300 3.38 -9.71 -22.61
N LYS A 301 2.26 -9.00 -22.59
CA LYS A 301 1.77 -8.29 -21.39
C LYS A 301 1.47 -9.26 -20.24
N ALA A 302 0.79 -10.38 -20.53
CA ALA A 302 0.45 -11.37 -19.52
C ALA A 302 1.70 -12.01 -18.90
N LEU A 303 2.66 -12.44 -19.71
CA LEU A 303 3.94 -12.99 -19.24
C LEU A 303 4.66 -12.01 -18.31
N TYR A 304 4.75 -10.73 -18.71
CA TYR A 304 5.39 -9.72 -17.89
C TYR A 304 4.66 -9.46 -16.56
N CYS A 305 3.37 -9.21 -16.64
CA CYS A 305 2.54 -8.91 -15.45
C CYS A 305 2.53 -10.08 -14.45
N ARG A 306 2.43 -11.34 -14.96
CA ARG A 306 2.45 -12.53 -14.12
C ARG A 306 3.82 -12.79 -13.49
N THR A 307 4.90 -12.43 -14.19
CA THR A 307 6.25 -12.48 -13.61
C THR A 307 6.39 -11.52 -12.45
N VAL A 308 5.95 -10.28 -12.61
CA VAL A 308 5.94 -9.29 -11.51
C VAL A 308 5.10 -9.80 -10.33
N ALA A 309 3.90 -10.31 -10.59
CA ALA A 309 3.03 -10.86 -9.55
C ALA A 309 3.67 -12.04 -8.79
N THR A 310 4.36 -12.92 -9.51
CA THR A 310 5.05 -14.08 -8.92
C THR A 310 6.21 -13.62 -8.00
N ILE A 311 6.95 -12.61 -8.42
CA ILE A 311 8.03 -12.02 -7.61
C ILE A 311 7.45 -11.39 -6.34
N VAL A 312 6.35 -10.64 -6.44
CA VAL A 312 5.69 -10.04 -5.26
C VAL A 312 5.18 -11.13 -4.30
N ARG A 313 4.52 -12.17 -4.82
CA ARG A 313 4.07 -13.30 -4.00
C ARG A 313 5.25 -13.97 -3.27
N ARG A 314 6.35 -14.18 -3.98
CA ARG A 314 7.56 -14.75 -3.38
C ARG A 314 8.14 -13.86 -2.29
N ALA A 315 8.26 -12.56 -2.53
CA ALA A 315 8.72 -11.60 -1.53
C ALA A 315 7.83 -11.61 -0.28
N ASN A 316 6.52 -11.70 -0.44
CA ASN A 316 5.56 -11.77 0.67
C ASN A 316 5.58 -13.11 1.42
N SER A 317 6.04 -14.20 0.79
CA SER A 317 6.17 -15.53 1.41
C SER A 317 7.45 -15.69 2.20
N LEU A 318 8.44 -14.81 2.01
CA LEU A 318 9.69 -14.82 2.76
C LEU A 318 9.42 -14.39 4.20
N LYS A 319 9.97 -15.15 5.08
CA LYS A 319 9.71 -15.31 6.50
C LYS A 319 9.38 -14.08 7.32
N ARG A 320 8.56 -14.33 8.32
CA ARG A 320 8.29 -13.53 9.50
C ARG A 320 9.57 -13.19 10.26
N LEU A 321 9.67 -11.98 10.75
CA LEU A 321 10.70 -11.53 11.66
C LEU A 321 10.51 -12.22 13.01
N GLY A 322 11.51 -13.03 13.42
CA GLY A 322 11.58 -13.58 14.76
C GLY A 322 10.61 -14.73 15.04
N SER A 323 10.91 -15.92 14.51
CA SER A 323 10.45 -17.16 15.12
C SER A 323 11.45 -17.55 16.23
N THR A 324 11.54 -16.75 17.28
CA THR A 324 12.04 -17.22 18.56
C THR A 324 10.83 -17.50 19.43
N LEU A 325 10.49 -18.78 19.48
CA LEU A 325 9.81 -19.47 20.57
C LEU A 325 8.65 -18.69 21.24
N GLY A 326 7.39 -19.05 20.90
CA GLY A 326 6.36 -18.90 21.88
C GLY A 326 4.97 -18.44 21.49
N THR A 327 4.58 -18.34 20.20
CA THR A 327 3.18 -18.12 19.86
C THR A 327 2.73 -19.02 18.71
N LEU A 328 2.55 -20.29 19.03
CA LEU A 328 2.12 -21.36 18.11
C LEU A 328 0.59 -21.42 17.91
N SER A 329 -0.19 -20.38 18.20
CA SER A 329 -1.64 -20.57 18.19
C SER A 329 -2.46 -19.82 17.13
N SER A 330 -1.88 -18.89 16.37
CA SER A 330 -2.69 -18.19 15.33
C SER A 330 -2.25 -18.41 13.88
N ASP A 331 -1.15 -19.14 13.68
CA ASP A 331 -0.49 -19.23 12.38
C ASP A 331 -0.77 -20.51 11.58
N SER A 332 -1.47 -21.47 12.19
CA SER A 332 -1.80 -22.76 11.54
C SER A 332 -2.74 -22.62 10.35
N ASN A 333 -3.51 -21.56 10.24
CA ASN A 333 -4.50 -21.43 9.16
C ASN A 333 -3.95 -20.88 7.82
N GLU A 334 -2.85 -20.11 7.81
CA GLU A 334 -2.24 -19.67 6.53
C GLU A 334 -1.26 -20.71 5.97
N SER A 335 -0.55 -21.45 6.84
CA SER A 335 0.29 -22.56 6.40
C SER A 335 -0.53 -23.76 5.92
N VAL A 336 -1.74 -23.96 6.45
CA VAL A 336 -2.70 -24.98 5.98
C VAL A 336 -3.22 -24.64 4.57
N HIS A 337 -3.41 -23.36 4.22
CA HIS A 337 -3.78 -22.99 2.86
C HIS A 337 -2.64 -23.23 1.85
N ASN A 338 -1.39 -22.97 2.22
CA ASN A 338 -0.24 -23.26 1.36
C ASN A 338 0.10 -24.76 1.32
N GLN A 339 -0.14 -25.49 2.41
CA GLN A 339 -0.01 -26.96 2.41
C GLN A 339 -1.22 -27.66 1.74
N ALA A 340 -2.42 -27.08 1.79
CA ALA A 340 -3.57 -27.61 1.07
C ALA A 340 -3.40 -27.50 -0.45
N GLU A 341 -2.66 -26.51 -0.97
CA GLU A 341 -2.28 -26.47 -2.39
C GLU A 341 -1.28 -27.56 -2.78
N VAL A 342 -0.45 -28.02 -1.86
CA VAL A 342 0.55 -29.08 -2.11
C VAL A 342 0.00 -30.47 -1.80
N THR A 343 -0.91 -30.62 -0.83
CA THR A 343 -1.49 -31.94 -0.44
C THR A 343 -2.78 -32.29 -1.16
N SER A 344 -3.46 -31.35 -1.85
CA SER A 344 -4.65 -31.67 -2.65
C SER A 344 -4.36 -32.45 -3.95
N GLN A 345 -3.10 -32.87 -4.19
CA GLN A 345 -2.77 -33.79 -5.28
C GLN A 345 -3.13 -35.26 -4.99
N HIS A 346 -3.58 -35.60 -3.77
CA HIS A 346 -3.83 -37.01 -3.42
C HIS A 346 -5.16 -37.34 -2.74
N ALA A 347 -6.18 -36.51 -2.87
CA ALA A 347 -7.52 -36.88 -2.41
C ALA A 347 -8.58 -36.50 -3.43
N SER A 348 -8.72 -37.33 -4.44
CA SER A 348 -9.95 -37.46 -5.22
C SER A 348 -10.83 -38.48 -4.53
N THR A 349 -11.95 -38.03 -4.00
CA THR A 349 -13.29 -38.64 -4.13
C THR A 349 -14.27 -38.03 -3.16
N VAL A 350 -15.48 -37.83 -3.68
CA VAL A 350 -16.80 -37.66 -3.04
C VAL A 350 -17.24 -36.21 -2.80
N GLY A 351 -18.08 -35.76 -3.67
CA GLY A 351 -19.33 -35.03 -3.65
C GLY A 351 -19.54 -33.91 -2.61
N GLY A 352 -19.94 -32.77 -3.10
CA GLY A 352 -20.58 -31.75 -2.29
C GLY A 352 -20.37 -30.33 -2.75
N SER A 353 -21.32 -29.82 -3.50
CA SER A 353 -21.55 -28.42 -3.84
C SER A 353 -21.66 -27.54 -2.58
N THR A 354 -20.59 -26.79 -2.21
CA THR A 354 -20.68 -25.74 -1.16
C THR A 354 -19.59 -24.66 -1.22
N ASN A 355 -19.00 -24.33 -2.36
CA ASN A 355 -17.79 -23.49 -2.38
C ASN A 355 -17.99 -21.96 -2.55
N ALA A 356 -19.20 -21.45 -2.81
CA ALA A 356 -19.41 -20.00 -2.99
C ALA A 356 -19.41 -19.21 -1.67
N GLY A 357 -19.95 -19.79 -0.59
CA GLY A 357 -20.00 -19.12 0.73
C GLY A 357 -18.63 -18.99 1.41
N SER A 358 -17.70 -19.93 1.14
CA SER A 358 -16.37 -19.95 1.76
C SER A 358 -15.46 -18.79 1.29
N LYS A 359 -15.57 -18.40 0.01
CA LYS A 359 -14.71 -17.34 -0.57
C LYS A 359 -15.11 -15.94 -0.10
N SER A 360 -16.41 -15.68 0.04
CA SER A 360 -16.92 -14.43 0.60
C SER A 360 -16.54 -14.27 2.08
N MET A 361 -16.52 -15.36 2.83
CA MET A 361 -16.07 -15.35 4.23
C MET A 361 -14.56 -15.16 4.35
N ALA A 362 -13.77 -15.70 3.45
CA ALA A 362 -12.31 -15.45 3.44
C ALA A 362 -11.97 -14.00 3.16
N ALA A 363 -12.69 -13.35 2.24
CA ALA A 363 -12.52 -11.93 1.95
C ALA A 363 -12.98 -11.05 3.14
N LEU A 364 -14.10 -11.39 3.76
CA LEU A 364 -14.57 -10.70 4.96
C LEU A 364 -13.62 -10.92 6.15
N ASN A 365 -13.14 -12.16 6.35
CA ASN A 365 -12.13 -12.47 7.37
C ASN A 365 -10.84 -11.69 7.13
N ASN A 366 -10.43 -11.52 5.88
CA ASN A 366 -9.27 -10.71 5.53
C ASN A 366 -9.52 -9.23 5.83
N ALA A 367 -10.68 -8.70 5.48
CA ALA A 367 -11.06 -7.31 5.80
C ALA A 367 -11.17 -7.07 7.32
N VAL A 368 -11.74 -8.02 8.07
CA VAL A 368 -11.82 -7.95 9.54
C VAL A 368 -10.45 -8.12 10.18
N ARG A 369 -9.60 -9.01 9.66
CA ARG A 369 -8.20 -9.14 10.11
C ARG A 369 -7.42 -7.85 9.87
N HIS A 370 -7.54 -7.23 8.70
CA HIS A 370 -6.91 -5.93 8.42
C HIS A 370 -7.42 -4.83 9.35
N ALA A 371 -8.69 -4.88 9.76
CA ALA A 371 -9.24 -3.94 10.73
C ALA A 371 -8.83 -4.23 12.19
N THR A 372 -8.37 -5.45 12.49
CA THR A 372 -8.01 -5.88 13.86
C THR A 372 -6.52 -6.04 14.08
N ASP A 373 -5.74 -6.36 13.04
CA ASP A 373 -4.28 -6.42 13.12
C ASP A 373 -3.71 -5.03 12.99
N GLY A 374 -3.06 -4.54 14.04
CA GLY A 374 -2.38 -3.25 14.01
C GLY A 374 -1.25 -3.25 12.97
N PHE A 375 -1.40 -2.46 11.92
CA PHE A 375 -0.36 -2.26 10.91
C PHE A 375 0.01 -0.79 10.75
N ILE A 376 1.18 -0.57 10.17
CA ILE A 376 1.59 0.73 9.66
C ILE A 376 1.76 0.56 8.15
N GLY A 377 0.89 1.19 7.38
CA GLY A 377 0.91 1.15 5.93
C GLY A 377 1.66 2.35 5.35
N ILE A 378 2.39 2.15 4.26
CA ILE A 378 2.99 3.22 3.46
C ILE A 378 2.42 3.10 2.05
N LEU A 379 1.67 4.12 1.62
CA LEU A 379 1.07 4.16 0.28
C LEU A 379 1.98 4.95 -0.66
N ASP A 380 2.57 4.26 -1.63
CA ASP A 380 3.33 4.82 -2.73
C ASP A 380 2.58 4.58 -4.05
N MET A 381 1.73 5.54 -4.40
CA MET A 381 0.93 5.51 -5.62
C MET A 381 1.50 6.45 -6.68
N PHE A 382 0.94 6.34 -7.87
CA PHE A 382 1.27 7.19 -9.00
C PHE A 382 1.15 8.68 -8.65
N GLY A 383 1.97 9.50 -9.28
CA GLY A 383 1.74 10.93 -9.34
C GLY A 383 0.79 11.28 -10.49
N PHE A 384 0.17 12.45 -10.41
CA PHE A 384 -0.58 13.02 -11.51
C PHE A 384 0.30 13.19 -12.75
N GLU A 385 -0.22 12.84 -13.94
CA GLU A 385 0.49 12.84 -15.22
C GLU A 385 -0.37 13.44 -16.32
N ASP A 386 0.28 14.14 -17.25
CA ASP A 386 -0.33 14.74 -18.44
C ASP A 386 0.53 14.56 -19.71
N PRO A 387 0.93 13.33 -20.07
CA PRO A 387 1.68 13.10 -21.30
C PRO A 387 0.80 13.45 -22.53
N LYS A 388 1.46 13.65 -23.66
CA LYS A 388 0.79 13.94 -24.94
C LYS A 388 1.25 12.93 -25.99
N PRO A 389 0.38 11.97 -26.36
CA PRO A 389 -1.03 11.78 -25.96
C PRO A 389 -1.18 11.12 -24.58
N SER A 390 -2.28 11.40 -23.87
CA SER A 390 -2.68 10.67 -22.68
C SER A 390 -3.58 9.49 -23.04
N GLN A 391 -3.28 8.32 -22.50
CA GLN A 391 -3.94 7.04 -22.78
C GLN A 391 -4.86 6.60 -21.62
N LEU A 392 -5.53 5.45 -21.74
CA LEU A 392 -6.41 4.89 -20.73
C LEU A 392 -5.72 4.69 -19.38
N GLU A 393 -4.47 4.21 -19.38
CA GLU A 393 -3.69 4.03 -18.16
C GLU A 393 -3.46 5.36 -17.41
N HIS A 394 -3.24 6.45 -18.17
CA HIS A 394 -3.10 7.78 -17.55
C HIS A 394 -4.43 8.27 -16.96
N LEU A 395 -5.57 7.92 -17.57
CA LEU A 395 -6.88 8.19 -16.98
C LEU A 395 -7.07 7.45 -15.65
N CYS A 396 -6.69 6.18 -15.59
CA CYS A 396 -6.70 5.39 -14.36
C CYS A 396 -5.74 5.96 -13.29
N ILE A 397 -4.52 6.32 -13.70
CA ILE A 397 -3.51 6.94 -12.82
C ILE A 397 -4.03 8.26 -12.24
N ASN A 398 -4.63 9.11 -13.08
CA ASN A 398 -5.15 10.39 -12.67
C ASN A 398 -6.42 10.24 -11.81
N LEU A 399 -7.24 9.22 -12.02
CA LEU A 399 -8.35 8.88 -11.13
C LEU A 399 -7.85 8.45 -9.74
N CYS A 400 -6.76 7.67 -9.66
CA CYS A 400 -6.13 7.39 -8.38
C CYS A 400 -5.69 8.67 -7.67
N ALA A 401 -5.06 9.60 -8.40
CA ALA A 401 -4.61 10.88 -7.84
C ALA A 401 -5.78 11.73 -7.35
N GLU A 402 -6.89 11.80 -8.11
CA GLU A 402 -8.15 12.46 -7.73
C GLU A 402 -8.73 11.84 -6.45
N THR A 403 -8.78 10.52 -6.39
CA THR A 403 -9.31 9.79 -5.24
C THR A 403 -8.49 10.05 -3.98
N MET A 404 -7.16 10.05 -4.09
CA MET A 404 -6.29 10.37 -2.96
C MET A 404 -6.39 11.85 -2.53
N GLN A 405 -6.62 12.76 -3.47
CA GLN A 405 -6.89 14.17 -3.15
C GLN A 405 -8.24 14.32 -2.44
N HIS A 406 -9.27 13.60 -2.90
CA HIS A 406 -10.57 13.59 -2.23
C HIS A 406 -10.47 12.99 -0.81
N PHE A 407 -9.72 11.90 -0.64
CA PHE A 407 -9.46 11.30 0.67
C PHE A 407 -8.82 12.33 1.62
N TYR A 408 -7.86 13.10 1.12
CA TYR A 408 -7.25 14.19 1.86
C TYR A 408 -8.26 15.30 2.21
N ASN A 409 -9.01 15.79 1.23
CA ASN A 409 -10.00 16.85 1.43
C ASN A 409 -11.03 16.46 2.50
N THR A 410 -11.46 15.21 2.48
CA THR A 410 -12.42 14.68 3.45
C THR A 410 -11.83 14.67 4.87
N HIS A 411 -10.59 14.19 5.02
CA HIS A 411 -9.97 14.05 6.34
C HIS A 411 -9.51 15.38 6.93
N ILE A 412 -9.02 16.31 6.11
CA ILE A 412 -8.47 17.59 6.59
C ILE A 412 -9.56 18.65 6.69
N PHE A 413 -10.37 18.85 5.65
CA PHE A 413 -11.33 19.96 5.60
C PHE A 413 -12.73 19.55 6.06
N LYS A 414 -13.35 18.60 5.35
CA LYS A 414 -14.74 18.22 5.56
C LYS A 414 -14.99 17.68 6.97
N SER A 415 -14.16 16.74 7.41
CA SER A 415 -14.26 16.16 8.75
C SER A 415 -14.08 17.20 9.87
N SER A 416 -13.25 18.22 9.66
CA SER A 416 -13.06 19.30 10.62
C SER A 416 -14.30 20.18 10.73
N ILE A 417 -14.85 20.62 9.59
CA ILE A 417 -16.02 21.51 9.51
C ILE A 417 -17.29 20.80 10.02
N GLU A 418 -17.56 19.59 9.53
CA GLU A 418 -18.72 18.80 9.93
C GLU A 418 -18.70 18.52 11.44
N SER A 419 -17.53 18.22 11.98
CA SER A 419 -17.38 17.97 13.41
C SER A 419 -17.70 19.18 14.28
N CYS A 420 -17.30 20.38 13.86
CA CYS A 420 -17.65 21.62 14.57
C CYS A 420 -19.18 21.84 14.54
N ARG A 421 -19.79 21.66 13.37
CA ARG A 421 -21.24 21.85 13.20
C ARG A 421 -22.07 20.88 14.04
N ASP A 422 -21.71 19.59 14.05
CA ASP A 422 -22.41 18.54 14.81
C ASP A 422 -22.34 18.80 16.33
N GLU A 423 -21.25 19.36 16.81
CA GLU A 423 -21.03 19.70 18.21
C GLU A 423 -21.51 21.08 18.59
N GLY A 424 -22.12 21.83 17.64
CA GLY A 424 -22.68 23.17 17.90
C GLY A 424 -21.65 24.27 18.08
N ILE A 425 -20.45 24.10 17.50
CA ILE A 425 -19.37 25.09 17.55
C ILE A 425 -19.40 25.92 16.26
N ASN A 426 -19.54 27.23 16.43
CA ASN A 426 -19.36 28.16 15.32
C ASN A 426 -17.89 28.24 14.96
N CYS A 427 -17.53 27.69 13.80
CA CYS A 427 -16.23 27.88 13.22
C CYS A 427 -16.32 29.03 12.21
N GLU A 428 -15.74 30.17 12.53
CA GLU A 428 -15.77 31.37 11.66
C GLU A 428 -14.88 31.23 10.43
N VAL A 429 -14.10 30.13 10.35
CA VAL A 429 -13.18 29.89 9.23
C VAL A 429 -13.90 29.12 8.14
N GLU A 430 -14.37 29.83 7.14
CA GLU A 430 -14.71 29.23 5.85
C GLU A 430 -13.40 28.90 5.12
N VAL A 431 -13.07 27.62 5.06
CA VAL A 431 -11.99 27.13 4.19
C VAL A 431 -12.58 26.81 2.83
N ASP A 432 -12.32 27.70 1.88
CA ASP A 432 -12.70 27.50 0.47
C ASP A 432 -11.72 26.52 -0.19
N TYR A 433 -11.98 25.22 -0.03
CA TYR A 433 -11.23 24.18 -0.71
C TYR A 433 -11.97 23.70 -1.96
N VAL A 434 -11.21 23.36 -3.00
CA VAL A 434 -11.77 22.87 -4.25
C VAL A 434 -12.22 21.42 -4.10
N ASP A 435 -13.54 21.20 -4.14
CA ASP A 435 -14.09 19.84 -4.18
C ASP A 435 -13.86 19.22 -5.56
N ASN A 436 -13.27 18.03 -5.56
CA ASN A 436 -12.97 17.26 -6.77
C ASN A 436 -13.90 16.06 -6.99
N VAL A 437 -14.94 15.90 -6.17
CA VAL A 437 -15.98 14.88 -6.35
C VAL A 437 -16.59 14.95 -7.75
N PRO A 438 -16.93 16.12 -8.33
CA PRO A 438 -17.48 16.17 -9.68
C PRO A 438 -16.56 15.58 -10.77
N CYS A 439 -15.24 15.62 -10.58
CA CYS A 439 -14.28 14.98 -11.48
C CYS A 439 -14.27 13.45 -11.28
N ILE A 440 -14.30 13.00 -10.05
CA ILE A 440 -14.36 11.57 -9.74
C ILE A 440 -15.65 10.95 -10.27
N ASP A 441 -16.79 11.60 -10.06
CA ASP A 441 -18.10 11.15 -10.56
C ASP A 441 -18.14 11.11 -12.09
N LEU A 442 -17.56 12.11 -12.76
CA LEU A 442 -17.44 12.11 -14.22
C LEU A 442 -16.72 10.84 -14.71
N ILE A 443 -15.61 10.46 -14.05
CA ILE A 443 -14.79 9.34 -14.52
C ILE A 443 -15.34 8.00 -14.05
N SER A 444 -15.74 7.88 -12.77
CA SER A 444 -15.96 6.60 -12.10
C SER A 444 -17.41 6.28 -11.72
N SER A 445 -18.39 7.14 -12.03
CA SER A 445 -19.80 6.83 -11.77
C SER A 445 -20.21 5.52 -12.45
N LEU A 446 -20.86 4.61 -11.70
CA LEU A 446 -21.14 3.24 -12.15
C LEU A 446 -22.08 3.14 -13.36
N ARG A 447 -22.90 4.15 -13.62
CA ARG A 447 -23.86 4.12 -14.74
C ARG A 447 -23.49 5.07 -15.87
N THR A 448 -22.97 6.21 -15.53
CA THR A 448 -22.76 7.32 -16.45
C THR A 448 -21.30 7.76 -16.54
N GLY A 449 -20.42 7.22 -15.69
CA GLY A 449 -19.00 7.55 -15.70
C GLY A 449 -18.31 7.10 -16.99
N LEU A 450 -17.22 7.79 -17.32
CA LEU A 450 -16.47 7.53 -18.55
C LEU A 450 -15.99 6.06 -18.63
N LEU A 451 -15.54 5.47 -17.51
CA LEU A 451 -15.08 4.09 -17.48
C LEU A 451 -16.23 3.10 -17.70
N SER A 452 -17.38 3.34 -17.09
CA SER A 452 -18.57 2.50 -17.32
C SER A 452 -19.09 2.59 -18.73
N MET A 453 -19.08 3.79 -19.32
CA MET A 453 -19.45 3.99 -20.73
C MET A 453 -18.47 3.29 -21.67
N LEU A 454 -17.17 3.25 -21.32
CA LEU A 454 -16.17 2.49 -22.06
C LEU A 454 -16.45 0.98 -22.03
N ASP A 455 -16.86 0.44 -20.88
CA ASP A 455 -17.23 -0.99 -20.75
C ASP A 455 -18.44 -1.32 -21.63
N VAL A 456 -19.45 -0.45 -21.64
CA VAL A 456 -20.62 -0.61 -22.53
C VAL A 456 -20.18 -0.58 -24.00
N GLU A 457 -19.34 0.40 -24.39
CA GLU A 457 -18.84 0.52 -25.76
C GLU A 457 -18.05 -0.71 -26.19
N CYS A 458 -17.24 -1.25 -25.25
CA CYS A 458 -16.52 -2.52 -25.45
C CYS A 458 -17.47 -3.70 -25.70
N SER A 459 -18.59 -3.76 -24.99
CA SER A 459 -19.55 -4.88 -25.10
C SER A 459 -20.30 -4.90 -26.44
N ILE A 460 -20.60 -3.71 -26.98
CA ILE A 460 -21.31 -3.55 -28.25
C ILE A 460 -20.38 -3.49 -29.48
N ARG A 461 -19.08 -3.67 -29.29
CA ARG A 461 -18.04 -3.55 -30.33
C ARG A 461 -18.06 -2.19 -31.05
N GLY A 462 -18.22 -1.12 -30.26
CA GLY A 462 -18.22 0.25 -30.77
C GLY A 462 -16.84 0.74 -31.19
N THR A 463 -16.74 2.04 -31.46
CA THR A 463 -15.50 2.70 -31.91
C THR A 463 -15.08 3.81 -30.93
N ALA A 464 -13.84 4.28 -31.03
CA ALA A 464 -13.34 5.40 -30.24
C ALA A 464 -14.17 6.69 -30.48
N GLU A 465 -14.54 6.95 -31.71
CA GLU A 465 -15.36 8.12 -32.12
C GLU A 465 -16.78 8.03 -31.51
N SER A 466 -17.39 6.83 -31.56
CA SER A 466 -18.71 6.57 -30.95
C SER A 466 -18.66 6.79 -29.45
N TYR A 467 -17.62 6.26 -28.78
CA TYR A 467 -17.39 6.46 -27.37
C TYR A 467 -17.28 7.95 -27.01
N VAL A 468 -16.38 8.70 -27.67
CA VAL A 468 -16.16 10.11 -27.38
C VAL A 468 -17.42 10.95 -27.69
N SER A 469 -18.16 10.63 -28.75
CA SER A 469 -19.44 11.29 -29.05
C SER A 469 -20.45 11.08 -27.92
N LYS A 470 -20.61 9.85 -27.45
CA LYS A 470 -21.55 9.51 -26.37
C LYS A 470 -21.19 10.21 -25.04
N ILE A 471 -19.92 10.27 -24.67
CA ILE A 471 -19.52 10.96 -23.45
C ILE A 471 -19.74 12.46 -23.52
N LYS A 472 -19.50 13.10 -24.70
CA LYS A 472 -19.79 14.53 -24.92
C LYS A 472 -21.28 14.83 -24.80
N VAL A 473 -22.14 13.97 -25.31
CA VAL A 473 -23.60 14.13 -25.20
C VAL A 473 -24.06 13.93 -23.76
N GLN A 474 -23.63 12.84 -23.10
CA GLN A 474 -24.03 12.50 -21.74
C GLN A 474 -23.59 13.56 -20.72
N HIS A 475 -22.41 14.10 -20.87
CA HIS A 475 -21.80 15.04 -19.94
C HIS A 475 -21.74 16.48 -20.44
N LYS A 476 -22.66 16.88 -21.37
CA LYS A 476 -22.68 18.21 -21.95
C LYS A 476 -22.64 19.37 -20.96
N HIS A 477 -23.22 19.18 -19.77
CA HIS A 477 -23.29 20.22 -18.74
C HIS A 477 -22.22 20.07 -17.63
N ASN A 478 -21.33 19.09 -17.76
CA ASN A 478 -20.28 18.89 -16.77
C ASN A 478 -19.12 19.85 -17.04
N THR A 479 -18.87 20.76 -16.11
CA THR A 479 -17.81 21.79 -16.21
C THR A 479 -16.40 21.21 -16.21
N ARG A 480 -16.22 19.94 -15.80
CA ARG A 480 -14.93 19.26 -15.78
C ARG A 480 -14.55 18.65 -17.13
N LEU A 481 -15.55 18.39 -18.01
CA LEU A 481 -15.33 17.92 -19.38
C LEU A 481 -15.18 19.11 -20.32
N PHE A 482 -14.16 19.11 -21.17
CA PHE A 482 -13.98 20.15 -22.20
C PHE A 482 -13.55 19.52 -23.52
N GLU A 483 -13.84 20.23 -24.62
CA GLU A 483 -13.43 19.84 -25.96
C GLU A 483 -12.05 20.42 -26.28
N PRO A 484 -11.07 19.58 -26.67
CA PRO A 484 -9.74 20.05 -27.08
C PRO A 484 -9.79 20.83 -28.39
N LYS A 485 -8.84 21.72 -28.59
CA LYS A 485 -8.62 22.41 -29.87
C LYS A 485 -7.25 22.04 -30.43
N PRO A 486 -7.11 21.63 -31.70
CA PRO A 486 -8.18 21.44 -32.70
C PRO A 486 -9.14 20.30 -32.31
N VAL A 487 -10.37 20.34 -32.83
CA VAL A 487 -11.39 19.31 -32.58
C VAL A 487 -11.02 18.03 -33.31
N ASP A 488 -10.92 16.93 -32.57
CA ASP A 488 -10.74 15.57 -33.08
C ASP A 488 -11.82 14.68 -32.48
N PRO A 489 -12.53 13.85 -33.27
CA PRO A 489 -13.61 13.00 -32.77
C PRO A 489 -13.15 11.93 -31.76
N ARG A 490 -11.84 11.64 -31.65
CA ARG A 490 -11.24 10.67 -30.71
C ARG A 490 -10.69 11.30 -29.46
N LEU A 491 -10.63 12.64 -29.38
CA LEU A 491 -10.09 13.38 -28.28
C LEU A 491 -11.18 13.94 -27.36
N PHE A 492 -10.90 13.89 -26.05
CA PHE A 492 -11.65 14.62 -25.03
C PHE A 492 -10.73 15.15 -23.95
N GLY A 493 -11.14 16.18 -23.24
CA GLY A 493 -10.33 16.79 -22.19
C GLY A 493 -11.03 16.77 -20.84
N ILE A 494 -10.27 16.57 -19.77
CA ILE A 494 -10.75 16.63 -18.38
C ILE A 494 -9.96 17.67 -17.59
N GLN A 495 -10.69 18.52 -16.87
CA GLN A 495 -10.14 19.44 -15.89
C GLN A 495 -9.97 18.72 -14.55
N HIS A 496 -8.79 18.19 -14.30
CA HIS A 496 -8.39 17.58 -13.02
C HIS A 496 -8.01 18.64 -11.98
N PHE A 497 -7.87 18.21 -10.73
CA PHE A 497 -7.40 19.06 -9.62
C PHE A 497 -6.01 19.64 -9.90
N ALA A 498 -5.14 18.90 -10.56
CA ALA A 498 -3.74 19.28 -10.82
C ALA A 498 -3.54 19.96 -12.21
N GLY A 499 -4.53 19.94 -13.09
CA GLY A 499 -4.44 20.55 -14.41
C GLY A 499 -5.38 19.98 -15.45
N ARG A 500 -5.31 20.51 -16.67
CA ARG A 500 -6.05 20.04 -17.83
C ARG A 500 -5.29 18.91 -18.51
N VAL A 501 -5.97 17.81 -18.79
CA VAL A 501 -5.42 16.67 -19.52
C VAL A 501 -6.29 16.36 -20.74
N ILE A 502 -5.63 16.12 -21.88
CA ILE A 502 -6.28 15.68 -23.11
C ILE A 502 -6.00 14.20 -23.30
N TYR A 503 -7.06 13.42 -23.43
CA TYR A 503 -7.03 11.98 -23.62
C TYR A 503 -7.33 11.61 -25.06
N ASP A 504 -6.55 10.65 -25.59
CA ASP A 504 -6.77 10.05 -26.91
C ASP A 504 -7.38 8.65 -26.73
N ALA A 505 -8.63 8.53 -27.16
CA ALA A 505 -9.41 7.30 -26.99
C ALA A 505 -9.13 6.24 -28.07
N THR A 506 -8.22 6.48 -29.02
CA THR A 506 -7.95 5.59 -30.16
C THR A 506 -7.76 4.13 -29.73
N ASP A 507 -6.95 3.89 -28.72
CA ASP A 507 -6.63 2.54 -28.24
C ASP A 507 -7.40 2.13 -26.95
N PHE A 508 -8.37 2.94 -26.48
CA PHE A 508 -9.07 2.70 -25.23
C PHE A 508 -9.84 1.40 -25.20
N LEU A 509 -10.58 1.10 -26.28
CA LEU A 509 -11.42 -0.10 -26.33
C LEU A 509 -10.58 -1.38 -26.33
N ASP A 510 -9.49 -1.39 -27.10
CA ASP A 510 -8.61 -2.56 -27.21
C ASP A 510 -7.83 -2.78 -25.90
N THR A 511 -7.33 -1.70 -25.30
CA THR A 511 -6.65 -1.75 -24.01
C THR A 511 -7.61 -2.22 -22.91
N ASN A 512 -8.86 -1.79 -22.95
CA ASN A 512 -9.84 -2.19 -21.93
C ASN A 512 -10.24 -3.67 -22.02
N LYS A 513 -10.20 -4.25 -23.23
CA LYS A 513 -10.53 -5.67 -23.50
C LYS A 513 -9.35 -6.63 -23.37
N ASP A 514 -8.22 -6.17 -22.94
CA ASP A 514 -6.97 -6.92 -22.85
C ASP A 514 -7.13 -8.30 -22.17
N VAL A 515 -7.13 -9.36 -22.95
CA VAL A 515 -7.38 -10.73 -22.49
C VAL A 515 -6.51 -11.75 -23.24
N VAL A 516 -6.27 -12.90 -22.61
CA VAL A 516 -5.59 -14.05 -23.20
C VAL A 516 -6.63 -15.15 -23.40
N PRO A 517 -6.77 -15.69 -24.64
CA PRO A 517 -7.70 -16.78 -24.92
C PRO A 517 -7.30 -18.07 -24.19
N ASP A 518 -8.28 -18.91 -23.88
CA ASP A 518 -8.07 -20.21 -23.23
C ASP A 518 -7.23 -21.17 -24.08
N ASP A 519 -7.37 -21.12 -25.41
CA ASP A 519 -6.52 -21.90 -26.34
C ASP A 519 -5.04 -21.57 -26.16
N LEU A 520 -4.69 -20.30 -25.96
CA LEU A 520 -3.32 -19.87 -25.73
C LEU A 520 -2.83 -20.23 -24.33
N VAL A 521 -3.68 -20.08 -23.31
CA VAL A 521 -3.35 -20.50 -21.93
C VAL A 521 -3.12 -22.01 -21.87
N ALA A 522 -3.89 -22.82 -22.60
CA ALA A 522 -3.76 -24.26 -22.65
C ALA A 522 -2.40 -24.75 -23.20
N VAL A 523 -1.70 -23.93 -23.98
CA VAL A 523 -0.34 -24.24 -24.46
C VAL A 523 0.64 -24.42 -23.28
N PHE A 524 0.43 -23.70 -22.17
CA PHE A 524 1.28 -23.77 -20.98
C PHE A 524 0.90 -24.87 -19.98
N TYR A 525 -0.03 -25.77 -20.36
CA TYR A 525 -0.38 -26.89 -19.49
C TYR A 525 0.79 -27.87 -19.34
N LYS A 526 0.95 -28.41 -18.14
CA LYS A 526 2.10 -29.26 -17.74
C LYS A 526 2.48 -30.40 -18.67
N HIS A 527 1.52 -30.92 -19.46
CA HIS A 527 1.79 -31.98 -20.46
C HIS A 527 2.35 -31.45 -21.78
N ASN A 528 2.21 -30.13 -22.02
CA ASN A 528 2.63 -29.48 -23.27
C ASN A 528 3.79 -28.51 -23.08
N CYS A 529 4.14 -28.21 -21.84
CA CYS A 529 5.14 -27.23 -21.46
C CYS A 529 6.20 -27.83 -20.54
N ASN A 530 7.45 -27.82 -20.99
CA ASN A 530 8.61 -28.32 -20.24
C ASN A 530 9.23 -27.28 -19.29
N PHE A 531 8.69 -26.06 -19.25
CA PHE A 531 9.18 -24.99 -18.40
C PHE A 531 8.18 -24.71 -17.27
N GLY A 532 8.41 -25.31 -16.10
CA GLY A 532 7.51 -25.25 -14.96
C GLY A 532 7.22 -23.82 -14.48
N PHE A 533 8.15 -22.86 -14.63
CA PHE A 533 7.91 -21.48 -14.29
C PHE A 533 6.85 -20.85 -15.21
N ALA A 534 6.89 -21.08 -16.53
CA ALA A 534 5.85 -20.60 -17.45
C ALA A 534 4.48 -21.22 -17.13
N THR A 535 4.41 -22.52 -16.81
CA THR A 535 3.18 -23.15 -16.31
C THR A 535 2.68 -22.50 -15.03
N HIS A 536 3.58 -22.15 -14.11
CA HIS A 536 3.22 -21.48 -12.86
C HIS A 536 2.64 -20.08 -13.07
N LEU A 537 3.12 -19.34 -14.09
CA LEU A 537 2.59 -18.01 -14.41
C LEU A 537 1.09 -18.03 -14.75
N PHE A 538 0.61 -19.11 -15.35
CA PHE A 538 -0.79 -19.32 -15.71
C PHE A 538 -1.51 -20.35 -14.82
N GLY A 539 -0.96 -20.63 -13.64
CA GLY A 539 -1.45 -21.69 -12.77
C GLY A 539 -2.91 -21.57 -12.35
N SER A 540 -3.40 -20.38 -12.10
CA SER A 540 -4.80 -20.11 -11.73
C SER A 540 -5.75 -20.39 -12.90
N GLU A 541 -5.41 -19.92 -14.09
CA GLU A 541 -6.17 -20.10 -15.32
C GLU A 541 -6.16 -21.57 -15.76
N LEU A 542 -5.01 -22.22 -15.70
CA LEU A 542 -4.88 -23.64 -15.98
C LEU A 542 -5.68 -24.49 -14.99
N LYS A 543 -5.67 -24.12 -13.71
CA LYS A 543 -6.52 -24.76 -12.72
C LYS A 543 -8.00 -24.58 -13.04
N ALA A 544 -8.43 -23.39 -13.45
CA ALA A 544 -9.80 -23.16 -13.88
C ALA A 544 -10.19 -23.98 -15.10
N LEU A 545 -9.28 -24.12 -16.08
CA LEU A 545 -9.55 -24.87 -17.32
C LEU A 545 -9.60 -26.42 -17.13
N TYR A 546 -8.82 -26.97 -16.18
CA TYR A 546 -8.59 -28.40 -16.09
C TYR A 546 -9.04 -29.06 -14.78
N SER A 547 -9.47 -28.29 -13.76
CA SER A 547 -9.89 -28.81 -12.45
C SER A 547 -11.40 -28.98 -12.27
N VAL A 548 -12.20 -28.39 -13.15
CA VAL A 548 -13.67 -28.41 -13.06
C VAL A 548 -14.20 -29.10 -14.33
N GLU A 549 -14.96 -30.19 -14.16
CA GLU A 549 -15.49 -30.99 -15.27
C GLU A 549 -16.43 -30.23 -16.22
N ASN A 550 -16.87 -29.00 -15.87
CA ASN A 550 -17.86 -28.23 -16.62
C ASN A 550 -17.46 -26.77 -16.89
N VAL A 551 -16.16 -26.41 -17.01
CA VAL A 551 -15.82 -25.07 -17.45
C VAL A 551 -16.07 -24.95 -18.94
N PRO A 552 -16.94 -24.02 -19.39
CA PRO A 552 -17.17 -23.83 -20.81
C PRO A 552 -15.85 -23.42 -21.48
N ARG A 553 -15.49 -24.10 -22.56
CA ARG A 553 -14.40 -23.72 -23.47
C ARG A 553 -14.80 -22.45 -24.23
N GLY A 554 -13.82 -21.74 -24.76
CA GLY A 554 -14.06 -20.48 -25.48
C GLY A 554 -14.11 -19.27 -24.55
N VAL A 555 -13.47 -19.34 -23.38
CA VAL A 555 -13.32 -18.24 -22.44
C VAL A 555 -12.01 -17.49 -22.66
N SER A 556 -11.96 -16.28 -22.17
CA SER A 556 -10.75 -15.44 -22.17
C SER A 556 -10.42 -14.98 -20.77
N PHE A 557 -9.12 -14.93 -20.47
CA PHE A 557 -8.61 -14.54 -19.17
C PHE A 557 -8.04 -13.14 -19.19
N ARG A 558 -8.41 -12.37 -18.19
CA ARG A 558 -7.89 -11.02 -18.01
C ARG A 558 -6.40 -11.02 -17.71
N ILE A 559 -5.68 -10.10 -18.35
CA ILE A 559 -4.31 -9.77 -17.99
C ILE A 559 -4.33 -8.97 -16.70
N SER A 560 -3.70 -9.48 -15.66
CA SER A 560 -3.64 -8.82 -14.37
C SER A 560 -2.32 -9.12 -13.66
N PRO A 561 -1.73 -8.14 -12.96
CA PRO A 561 -0.52 -8.35 -12.19
C PRO A 561 -0.74 -9.13 -10.88
N THR A 562 -1.99 -9.45 -10.53
CA THR A 562 -2.31 -10.28 -9.36
C THR A 562 -2.91 -11.61 -9.77
N SER A 563 -2.93 -12.58 -8.85
CA SER A 563 -3.57 -13.86 -9.09
C SER A 563 -5.10 -13.72 -9.15
N HIS A 564 -5.76 -14.60 -9.90
CA HIS A 564 -7.23 -14.67 -9.95
C HIS A 564 -7.89 -14.80 -8.58
N THR A 565 -7.22 -15.43 -7.62
CA THR A 565 -7.73 -15.58 -6.25
C THR A 565 -7.87 -14.24 -5.52
N ASP A 566 -7.03 -13.25 -5.86
CA ASP A 566 -7.12 -11.91 -5.27
C ASP A 566 -8.18 -11.03 -5.97
N LEU A 567 -8.61 -11.40 -7.18
CA LEU A 567 -9.64 -10.71 -7.96
C LEU A 567 -11.05 -11.17 -7.64
N LEU A 568 -11.21 -12.39 -7.11
CA LEU A 568 -12.50 -12.99 -6.79
C LEU A 568 -13.04 -12.52 -5.43
N ASN A 569 -13.05 -11.24 -5.18
CA ASN A 569 -13.78 -10.66 -4.04
C ASN A 569 -15.28 -10.47 -4.34
N GLY A 570 -15.79 -11.05 -5.40
CA GLY A 570 -17.18 -11.03 -5.81
C GLY A 570 -17.50 -12.19 -6.74
N ASP A 571 -18.75 -12.57 -6.83
CA ASP A 571 -19.23 -13.74 -7.58
C ASP A 571 -19.13 -13.61 -9.12
N GLU A 572 -18.63 -12.50 -9.66
CA GLU A 572 -18.47 -12.27 -11.09
C GLU A 572 -17.00 -12.09 -11.47
N PRO A 573 -16.52 -12.77 -12.53
CA PRO A 573 -15.17 -12.54 -13.05
C PRO A 573 -15.07 -11.13 -13.63
N VAL A 574 -13.98 -10.44 -13.29
CA VAL A 574 -13.67 -9.12 -13.85
C VAL A 574 -13.37 -9.28 -15.33
N SER A 575 -14.13 -8.62 -16.19
CA SER A 575 -14.04 -8.79 -17.66
C SER A 575 -13.21 -7.71 -18.38
N THR A 576 -12.96 -6.56 -17.75
CA THR A 576 -12.26 -5.42 -18.36
C THR A 576 -11.18 -4.82 -17.45
N LEU A 577 -10.27 -4.03 -18.04
CA LEU A 577 -9.23 -3.29 -17.30
C LEU A 577 -9.84 -2.34 -16.27
N THR A 578 -10.85 -1.61 -16.69
CA THR A 578 -11.53 -0.61 -15.85
C THR A 578 -12.23 -1.25 -14.67
N GLN A 579 -12.86 -2.43 -14.84
CA GLN A 579 -13.47 -3.18 -13.73
C GLN A 579 -12.43 -3.70 -12.73
N ASP A 580 -11.32 -4.27 -13.23
CA ASP A 580 -10.21 -4.68 -12.37
C ASP A 580 -9.64 -3.48 -11.58
N PHE A 581 -9.43 -2.37 -12.27
CA PHE A 581 -8.93 -1.16 -11.65
C PHE A 581 -9.88 -0.63 -10.56
N HIS A 582 -11.18 -0.57 -10.81
CA HIS A 582 -12.17 -0.16 -9.82
C HIS A 582 -12.17 -1.06 -8.58
N THR A 583 -12.14 -2.37 -8.79
CA THR A 583 -12.13 -3.34 -7.69
C THR A 583 -10.90 -3.15 -6.80
N ARG A 584 -9.73 -2.92 -7.40
CA ARG A 584 -8.48 -2.70 -6.65
C ARG A 584 -8.47 -1.37 -5.93
N LEU A 585 -8.94 -0.30 -6.59
CA LEU A 585 -9.03 1.02 -5.97
C LEU A 585 -10.00 1.00 -4.78
N ASP A 586 -11.14 0.33 -4.92
CA ASP A 586 -12.11 0.17 -3.84
C ASP A 586 -11.52 -0.61 -2.65
N ASN A 587 -10.81 -1.70 -2.91
CA ASN A 587 -10.12 -2.47 -1.87
C ASN A 587 -9.06 -1.65 -1.13
N LEU A 588 -8.30 -0.81 -1.86
CA LEU A 588 -7.34 0.11 -1.26
C LEU A 588 -8.06 1.12 -0.35
N LEU A 589 -9.14 1.75 -0.84
CA LEU A 589 -9.90 2.73 -0.08
C LEU A 589 -10.50 2.12 1.19
N ARG A 590 -11.04 0.90 1.12
CA ARG A 590 -11.52 0.16 2.30
C ARG A 590 -10.43 -0.03 3.35
N THR A 591 -9.22 -0.35 2.92
CA THR A 591 -8.06 -0.48 3.83
C THR A 591 -7.71 0.87 4.46
N LEU A 592 -7.68 1.94 3.67
CA LEU A 592 -7.31 3.29 4.15
C LEU A 592 -8.36 3.90 5.09
N VAL A 593 -9.65 3.69 4.84
CA VAL A 593 -10.73 4.20 5.71
C VAL A 593 -10.64 3.63 7.13
N HIS A 594 -10.10 2.41 7.28
CA HIS A 594 -9.90 1.79 8.58
C HIS A 594 -8.56 2.13 9.23
N ALA A 595 -7.74 2.98 8.62
CA ALA A 595 -6.46 3.40 9.14
C ALA A 595 -6.45 4.90 9.43
N ARG A 596 -5.65 5.32 10.41
CA ARG A 596 -5.42 6.74 10.67
C ARG A 596 -4.40 7.29 9.67
N PRO A 597 -4.76 8.30 8.85
CA PRO A 597 -3.86 8.80 7.83
C PRO A 597 -2.82 9.78 8.38
N HIS A 598 -1.60 9.70 7.82
CA HIS A 598 -0.53 10.67 7.94
C HIS A 598 -0.17 11.13 6.52
N PHE A 599 -0.40 12.39 6.21
CA PHE A 599 -0.24 12.89 4.85
C PHE A 599 1.17 13.46 4.62
N VAL A 600 1.82 12.98 3.57
CA VAL A 600 3.09 13.47 3.07
C VAL A 600 2.89 14.00 1.65
N ARG A 601 3.02 15.33 1.50
CA ARG A 601 2.89 16.02 0.21
C ARG A 601 4.27 16.20 -0.41
N CYS A 602 4.49 15.59 -1.56
CA CYS A 602 5.76 15.67 -2.29
C CYS A 602 5.63 16.64 -3.46
N ILE A 603 6.61 17.51 -3.61
CA ILE A 603 6.63 18.59 -4.60
C ILE A 603 7.93 18.51 -5.43
N ARG A 604 7.81 18.69 -6.73
CA ARG A 604 8.95 18.89 -7.64
C ARG A 604 9.49 20.31 -7.48
N SER A 605 10.80 20.44 -7.33
CA SER A 605 11.45 21.76 -7.30
C SER A 605 11.49 22.43 -8.68
N ASN A 606 11.51 21.65 -9.77
CA ASN A 606 11.49 22.13 -11.16
C ASN A 606 10.93 21.06 -12.10
N SER A 607 10.66 21.41 -13.35
CA SER A 607 10.10 20.51 -14.38
C SER A 607 11.15 19.72 -15.16
N GLN A 608 12.43 20.07 -15.05
CA GLN A 608 13.51 19.55 -15.88
C GLN A 608 14.42 18.56 -15.14
N GLU A 609 14.08 18.19 -13.90
CA GLU A 609 14.88 17.34 -13.02
C GLU A 609 16.33 17.86 -12.80
N THR A 610 16.52 19.18 -12.94
CA THR A 610 17.83 19.81 -12.74
C THR A 610 18.16 19.85 -11.25
N PRO A 611 19.31 19.30 -10.83
CA PRO A 611 19.71 19.28 -9.41
C PRO A 611 19.81 20.68 -8.80
N ASN A 612 19.27 20.82 -7.60
CA ASN A 612 19.31 22.04 -6.78
C ASN A 612 18.73 23.32 -7.46
N ARG A 613 18.02 23.20 -8.56
CA ARG A 613 17.29 24.29 -9.20
C ARG A 613 15.89 24.40 -8.65
N TYR A 614 15.47 25.60 -8.31
CA TYR A 614 14.14 25.90 -7.81
C TYR A 614 13.38 26.76 -8.83
N ASP A 615 12.26 26.25 -9.33
CA ASP A 615 11.32 26.98 -10.20
C ASP A 615 10.06 27.34 -9.42
N ARG A 616 9.93 28.63 -9.10
CA ARG A 616 8.82 29.18 -8.36
C ARG A 616 7.47 28.86 -8.99
N GLY A 617 7.35 28.95 -10.34
CA GLY A 617 6.12 28.70 -11.05
C GLY A 617 5.63 27.25 -10.90
N THR A 618 6.54 26.29 -11.08
CA THR A 618 6.26 24.87 -10.90
C THR A 618 5.87 24.54 -9.46
N VAL A 619 6.56 25.10 -8.47
CA VAL A 619 6.26 24.84 -7.06
C VAL A 619 4.93 25.44 -6.64
N VAL A 620 4.63 26.70 -7.02
CA VAL A 620 3.37 27.38 -6.67
C VAL A 620 2.16 26.65 -7.27
N ARG A 621 2.24 26.16 -8.52
CA ARG A 621 1.16 25.38 -9.11
C ARG A 621 0.84 24.13 -8.29
N GLN A 622 1.87 23.41 -7.85
CA GLN A 622 1.71 22.21 -7.04
C GLN A 622 1.17 22.50 -5.65
N ILE A 623 1.65 23.56 -4.99
CA ILE A 623 1.14 24.01 -3.68
C ILE A 623 -0.36 24.30 -3.76
N ARG A 624 -0.80 25.01 -4.81
CA ARG A 624 -2.22 25.33 -5.04
C ARG A 624 -3.04 24.07 -5.34
N SER A 625 -2.60 23.23 -6.28
CA SER A 625 -3.34 22.02 -6.66
C SER A 625 -3.48 21.02 -5.51
N LEU A 626 -2.47 20.91 -4.65
CA LEU A 626 -2.46 20.06 -3.46
C LEU A 626 -3.19 20.70 -2.24
N GLN A 627 -3.72 21.92 -2.41
CA GLN A 627 -4.47 22.64 -1.39
C GLN A 627 -3.70 22.84 -0.07
N VAL A 628 -2.42 23.11 -0.17
CA VAL A 628 -1.54 23.33 0.99
C VAL A 628 -1.86 24.66 1.66
N LEU A 629 -2.20 25.72 0.88
CA LEU A 629 -2.56 27.04 1.42
C LEU A 629 -3.87 26.97 2.21
N GLU A 630 -4.87 26.26 1.72
CA GLU A 630 -6.14 26.03 2.37
C GLU A 630 -5.93 25.28 3.70
N THR A 631 -4.97 24.36 3.73
CA THR A 631 -4.56 23.68 4.98
C THR A 631 -3.91 24.65 5.96
N VAL A 632 -3.04 25.55 5.50
CA VAL A 632 -2.46 26.60 6.34
C VAL A 632 -3.55 27.49 6.93
N ASN A 633 -4.53 27.92 6.12
CA ASN A 633 -5.64 28.74 6.57
C ASN A 633 -6.48 28.03 7.64
N LEU A 634 -6.79 26.75 7.43
CA LEU A 634 -7.50 25.94 8.43
C LEU A 634 -6.70 25.83 9.73
N MET A 635 -5.38 25.66 9.65
CA MET A 635 -4.52 25.57 10.84
C MET A 635 -4.39 26.92 11.57
N ALA A 636 -4.42 28.02 10.84
CA ALA A 636 -4.26 29.36 11.40
C ALA A 636 -5.50 29.85 12.15
N GLY A 637 -6.69 29.56 11.64
CA GLY A 637 -7.95 30.13 12.16
C GLY A 637 -8.99 29.14 12.65
N GLY A 638 -8.82 27.83 12.37
CA GLY A 638 -9.82 26.81 12.67
C GLY A 638 -9.49 25.90 13.87
N TYR A 639 -10.38 24.91 14.06
CA TYR A 639 -10.21 23.83 15.05
C TYR A 639 -9.92 22.49 14.36
N PRO A 640 -8.71 22.28 13.82
CA PRO A 640 -8.38 21.08 13.08
C PRO A 640 -8.28 19.82 13.94
N HIS A 641 -8.21 19.97 15.26
CA HIS A 641 -8.04 18.87 16.20
C HIS A 641 -9.23 18.75 17.13
N ARG A 642 -9.79 17.53 17.18
CA ARG A 642 -10.85 17.17 18.14
C ARG A 642 -10.45 15.99 18.98
N MET A 643 -10.89 15.94 20.20
CA MET A 643 -10.63 14.86 21.13
C MET A 643 -11.83 14.68 22.08
N ARG A 644 -12.21 13.45 22.39
CA ARG A 644 -13.22 13.21 23.42
C ARG A 644 -12.73 13.69 24.78
N PHE A 645 -13.61 14.20 25.62
CA PHE A 645 -13.24 14.72 26.95
C PHE A 645 -12.45 13.70 27.78
N LYS A 646 -12.90 12.44 27.86
CA LYS A 646 -12.17 11.37 28.57
C LYS A 646 -10.75 11.15 28.01
N ALA A 647 -10.62 11.12 26.68
CA ALA A 647 -9.33 10.92 26.03
C ALA A 647 -8.40 12.14 26.22
N PHE A 648 -8.95 13.36 26.21
CA PHE A 648 -8.20 14.58 26.50
C PHE A 648 -7.69 14.57 27.95
N ASN A 649 -8.58 14.32 28.90
CA ASN A 649 -8.22 14.26 30.32
C ASN A 649 -7.15 13.18 30.56
N ALA A 650 -7.33 11.94 30.08
CA ALA A 650 -6.35 10.89 30.22
C ALA A 650 -4.97 11.28 29.64
N ARG A 651 -4.96 12.00 28.51
CA ARG A 651 -3.72 12.40 27.86
C ARG A 651 -2.98 13.55 28.54
N TYR A 652 -3.72 14.55 29.04
CA TYR A 652 -3.14 15.83 29.47
C TYR A 652 -3.30 16.14 30.96
N ARG A 653 -3.98 15.29 31.76
CA ARG A 653 -4.18 15.52 33.20
C ARG A 653 -2.87 15.70 33.98
N LEU A 654 -1.78 15.14 33.45
CA LEU A 654 -0.44 15.29 34.09
C LEU A 654 0.10 16.73 34.01
N LEU A 655 -0.51 17.60 33.19
CA LEU A 655 -0.11 19.00 33.05
C LEU A 655 -0.70 19.91 34.15
N ALA A 656 -1.80 19.53 34.76
CA ALA A 656 -2.44 20.30 35.83
C ALA A 656 -2.13 19.70 37.20
N PRO A 657 -2.16 20.51 38.27
CA PRO A 657 -1.96 20.04 39.63
C PRO A 657 -3.01 19.02 40.05
N PHE A 658 -2.60 17.84 40.45
CA PHE A 658 -3.49 16.74 40.83
C PHE A 658 -4.52 17.07 41.92
N ALA A 659 -4.18 18.02 42.80
CA ALA A 659 -5.06 18.44 43.88
C ALA A 659 -6.31 19.21 43.38
N ARG A 660 -6.30 19.72 42.15
CA ARG A 660 -7.39 20.49 41.56
C ARG A 660 -8.30 19.69 40.63
N LEU A 661 -7.90 18.46 40.26
CA LEU A 661 -8.68 17.59 39.40
C LEU A 661 -9.68 16.75 40.20
N HIS A 662 -10.90 16.65 39.70
CA HIS A 662 -12.00 15.96 40.41
C HIS A 662 -11.91 14.44 40.37
N ARG A 663 -11.24 13.85 39.41
CA ARG A 663 -11.04 12.39 39.22
C ARG A 663 -12.32 11.56 39.07
N THR A 664 -13.47 12.16 38.89
CA THR A 664 -14.74 11.49 38.67
C THR A 664 -15.15 11.58 37.20
N ASP A 665 -15.76 10.55 36.67
CA ASP A 665 -16.22 10.52 35.27
C ASP A 665 -17.31 11.56 34.98
N GLU A 666 -18.05 12.00 36.00
CA GLU A 666 -19.10 12.99 35.89
C GLU A 666 -18.58 14.41 35.64
N LYS A 667 -17.37 14.73 36.11
CA LYS A 667 -16.76 16.07 36.01
C LYS A 667 -15.57 16.14 35.03
N VAL A 668 -15.53 15.23 34.05
CA VAL A 668 -14.44 15.17 33.04
C VAL A 668 -14.36 16.49 32.25
N THR A 669 -15.48 17.13 31.95
CA THR A 669 -15.52 18.40 31.21
C THR A 669 -14.89 19.54 32.03
N ASP A 670 -15.17 19.60 33.33
CA ASP A 670 -14.59 20.61 34.22
C ASP A 670 -13.08 20.43 34.34
N ASP A 671 -12.62 19.18 34.45
CA ASP A 671 -11.20 18.85 34.46
C ASP A 671 -10.51 19.25 33.16
N CYS A 672 -11.15 19.02 32.01
CA CYS A 672 -10.61 19.45 30.72
C CYS A 672 -10.47 20.97 30.63
N HIS A 673 -11.47 21.70 31.09
CA HIS A 673 -11.45 23.14 31.12
C HIS A 673 -10.34 23.67 32.05
N LEU A 674 -10.20 23.07 33.23
CA LEU A 674 -9.15 23.41 34.18
C LEU A 674 -7.74 23.15 33.65
N ILE A 675 -7.53 22.03 32.94
CA ILE A 675 -6.25 21.72 32.31
C ILE A 675 -5.89 22.75 31.26
N LEU A 676 -6.86 23.15 30.42
CA LEU A 676 -6.63 24.18 29.39
C LEU A 676 -6.34 25.55 29.97
N GLN A 677 -7.13 25.99 30.95
CA GLN A 677 -6.87 27.26 31.61
C GLN A 677 -5.48 27.29 32.23
N TYR A 678 -5.11 26.22 32.95
CA TYR A 678 -3.78 26.15 33.57
C TYR A 678 -2.65 26.20 32.53
N VAL A 679 -2.82 25.52 31.37
CA VAL A 679 -1.83 25.56 30.30
C VAL A 679 -1.76 26.94 29.63
N VAL A 680 -2.89 27.59 29.40
CA VAL A 680 -2.95 28.95 28.85
C VAL A 680 -2.28 29.96 29.82
N ASP A 681 -2.52 29.84 31.11
CA ASP A 681 -1.86 30.66 32.12
C ASP A 681 -0.34 30.46 32.16
N LEU A 682 0.11 29.22 31.99
CA LEU A 682 1.55 28.90 31.87
C LEU A 682 2.19 29.53 30.64
N ILE A 683 1.50 29.44 29.49
CA ILE A 683 1.97 30.01 28.23
C ILE A 683 2.04 31.53 28.32
N SER A 684 1.01 32.17 28.88
CA SER A 684 0.92 33.62 29.04
C SER A 684 2.03 34.17 29.96
N LYS A 685 2.42 33.38 30.95
CA LYS A 685 3.54 33.76 31.87
C LYS A 685 4.91 33.60 31.22
N GLN A 686 5.07 32.70 30.27
CA GLN A 686 6.35 32.44 29.60
C GLN A 686 6.60 33.32 28.36
N HIS A 687 5.53 33.72 27.69
CA HIS A 687 5.58 34.53 26.47
C HIS A 687 4.69 35.77 26.65
N ASN A 688 5.27 36.92 26.70
CA ASN A 688 4.55 38.20 26.77
C ASN A 688 3.72 38.55 25.52
N THR A 689 3.45 37.58 24.65
CA THR A 689 2.64 37.70 23.45
C THR A 689 1.32 36.96 23.66
N LEU A 690 0.20 37.62 23.38
CA LEU A 690 -1.12 37.03 23.22
C LEU A 690 -1.05 36.01 22.07
N VAL A 691 -0.71 34.77 22.39
CA VAL A 691 -0.88 33.67 21.45
C VAL A 691 -2.37 33.44 21.31
N SER A 692 -2.90 33.51 20.10
CA SER A 692 -4.27 33.14 19.77
C SER A 692 -4.48 31.67 20.13
N THR A 693 -4.74 31.39 21.40
CA THR A 693 -5.00 30.07 21.95
C THR A 693 -6.49 29.83 21.93
N SER A 694 -7.03 29.50 20.75
CA SER A 694 -8.45 29.21 20.63
C SER A 694 -8.70 27.73 20.85
N TRP A 695 -9.66 27.44 21.69
CA TRP A 695 -10.23 26.13 21.92
C TRP A 695 -11.73 26.27 22.19
N ALA A 696 -12.47 25.22 21.93
CA ALA A 696 -13.90 25.19 22.19
C ALA A 696 -14.33 23.84 22.77
N LEU A 697 -15.32 23.89 23.65
CA LEU A 697 -15.96 22.70 24.21
C LEU A 697 -17.23 22.41 23.43
N GLY A 698 -17.30 21.26 22.79
CA GLY A 698 -18.51 20.75 22.17
C GLY A 698 -19.35 19.94 23.16
N LYS A 699 -20.31 19.17 22.64
CA LYS A 699 -21.17 18.29 23.44
C LYS A 699 -20.43 17.06 23.97
N ARG A 700 -19.49 16.50 23.21
CA ARG A 700 -18.75 15.25 23.51
C ARG A 700 -17.24 15.39 23.32
N HIS A 701 -16.84 16.42 22.62
CA HIS A 701 -15.45 16.62 22.21
C HIS A 701 -14.95 18.02 22.60
N ILE A 702 -13.65 18.06 22.83
CA ILE A 702 -12.89 19.30 22.89
C ILE A 702 -12.26 19.55 21.51
N PHE A 703 -12.30 20.78 21.10
CA PHE A 703 -11.76 21.28 19.84
C PHE A 703 -10.59 22.20 20.12
N LEU A 704 -9.49 21.97 19.43
CA LEU A 704 -8.24 22.67 19.68
C LEU A 704 -7.71 23.28 18.40
N SER A 705 -7.24 24.52 18.48
CA SER A 705 -6.40 25.08 17.43
C SER A 705 -5.05 24.37 17.36
N GLU A 706 -4.36 24.46 16.22
CA GLU A 706 -3.02 23.88 16.06
C GLU A 706 -2.03 24.45 17.07
N GLY A 707 -2.10 25.77 17.34
CA GLY A 707 -1.23 26.44 18.30
C GLY A 707 -1.31 25.82 19.70
N ILE A 708 -2.53 25.70 20.26
CA ILE A 708 -2.68 25.13 21.60
C ILE A 708 -2.33 23.65 21.65
N ARG A 709 -2.63 22.89 20.58
CA ARG A 709 -2.24 21.50 20.48
C ARG A 709 -0.73 21.31 20.56
N GLN A 710 0.02 22.12 19.81
CA GLN A 710 1.48 22.06 19.84
C GLN A 710 2.04 22.36 21.22
N HIS A 711 1.50 23.36 21.94
CA HIS A 711 1.92 23.67 23.29
C HIS A 711 1.59 22.54 24.28
N LEU A 712 0.38 21.97 24.20
CA LEU A 712 -0.01 20.82 25.01
C LEU A 712 0.91 19.61 24.82
N GLU A 713 1.24 19.27 23.59
CA GLU A 713 2.13 18.15 23.29
C GLU A 713 3.57 18.43 23.75
N LYS A 714 4.07 19.64 23.57
CA LYS A 714 5.39 20.04 24.04
C LYS A 714 5.47 19.94 25.56
N LEU A 715 4.53 20.56 26.28
CA LEU A 715 4.49 20.52 27.74
C LEU A 715 4.36 19.09 28.25
N ARG A 716 3.55 18.26 27.58
CA ARG A 716 3.40 16.83 27.91
C ARG A 716 4.72 16.10 27.76
N ALA A 717 5.41 16.28 26.64
CA ALA A 717 6.72 15.67 26.40
C ALA A 717 7.75 16.10 27.45
N ASP A 718 7.85 17.40 27.74
CA ASP A 718 8.76 17.96 28.74
C ASP A 718 8.47 17.43 30.14
N THR A 719 7.19 17.35 30.52
CA THR A 719 6.77 16.84 31.83
C THR A 719 7.10 15.36 31.97
N ARG A 720 6.82 14.55 30.93
CA ARG A 720 7.18 13.13 30.92
C ARG A 720 8.69 12.90 30.96
N GLN A 721 9.46 13.71 30.24
CA GLN A 721 10.91 13.63 30.26
C GLN A 721 11.48 13.96 31.65
N LYS A 722 10.99 15.04 32.29
CA LYS A 722 11.38 15.40 33.65
C LYS A 722 11.05 14.29 34.66
N ALA A 723 9.84 13.73 34.57
CA ALA A 723 9.40 12.64 35.42
C ALA A 723 10.24 11.36 35.20
N ALA A 724 10.50 11.01 33.96
CA ALA A 724 11.34 9.85 33.62
C ALA A 724 12.79 10.03 34.16
N THR A 725 13.36 11.22 33.99
CA THR A 725 14.70 11.53 34.52
C THR A 725 14.73 11.43 36.05
N LEU A 726 13.69 11.93 36.71
CA LEU A 726 13.58 11.85 38.17
C LEU A 726 13.47 10.41 38.65
N ILE A 727 12.61 9.60 38.04
CA ILE A 727 12.44 8.19 38.36
C ILE A 727 13.76 7.42 38.14
N GLN A 728 14.40 7.62 37.00
CA GLN A 728 15.67 6.95 36.66
C GLN A 728 16.80 7.35 37.62
N SER A 729 16.92 8.63 37.95
CA SER A 729 17.94 9.12 38.85
C SER A 729 17.73 8.60 40.29
N THR A 730 16.48 8.62 40.76
CA THR A 730 16.10 8.07 42.09
C THR A 730 16.35 6.56 42.15
N TRP A 731 15.93 5.83 41.12
CA TRP A 731 16.18 4.39 41.01
C TRP A 731 17.68 4.05 40.99
N ARG A 732 18.46 4.73 40.16
CA ARG A 732 19.91 4.51 40.07
C ARG A 732 20.58 4.84 41.41
N GLY A 733 20.19 5.96 42.03
CA GLY A 733 20.67 6.36 43.33
C GLY A 733 20.33 5.35 44.44
N TRP A 734 19.08 4.85 44.47
CA TRP A 734 18.64 3.83 45.39
C TRP A 734 19.41 2.50 45.16
N HIS A 735 19.49 2.07 43.91
CA HIS A 735 20.19 0.84 43.52
C HIS A 735 21.69 0.90 43.86
N CYS A 736 22.37 2.02 43.65
CA CYS A 736 23.74 2.23 44.09
C CYS A 736 23.88 2.17 45.60
N ARG A 737 22.99 2.83 46.36
CA ARG A 737 23.00 2.79 47.83
C ARG A 737 22.73 1.40 48.37
N TYR A 738 21.80 0.68 47.78
CA TYR A 738 21.49 -0.71 48.14
C TYR A 738 22.69 -1.64 47.92
N ARG A 739 23.41 -1.46 46.83
CA ARG A 739 24.62 -2.25 46.52
C ARG A 739 25.93 -1.66 47.10
N TRP A 740 25.87 -0.54 47.81
CA TRP A 740 27.05 0.18 48.26
C TRP A 740 28.02 -0.68 49.09
N ALA A 741 27.51 -1.47 49.97
CA ALA A 741 28.35 -2.34 50.83
C ALA A 741 29.10 -3.39 49.98
N ALA A 742 28.51 -3.92 48.92
CA ALA A 742 29.16 -4.86 48.03
C ALA A 742 30.18 -4.17 47.11
N LEU A 743 29.81 -3.02 46.52
CA LEU A 743 30.69 -2.22 45.68
C LEU A 743 31.90 -1.66 46.43
N ARG A 744 31.72 -1.29 47.70
CA ARG A 744 32.79 -0.84 48.56
C ARG A 744 33.82 -1.96 48.82
N ARG A 745 33.36 -3.18 49.12
CA ARG A 745 34.24 -4.35 49.28
C ARG A 745 34.97 -4.67 47.98
N GLU A 746 34.28 -4.62 46.85
CA GLU A 746 34.91 -4.88 45.55
C GLU A 746 35.96 -3.82 45.18
N LYS A 747 35.72 -2.54 45.53
CA LYS A 747 36.67 -1.47 45.33
C LYS A 747 37.87 -1.64 46.28
N GLU A 748 37.64 -2.03 47.53
CA GLU A 748 38.71 -2.32 48.53
C GLU A 748 39.55 -3.52 48.07
N HIS A 749 38.95 -4.57 47.54
CA HIS A 749 39.65 -5.70 46.94
C HIS A 749 40.47 -5.31 45.69
N LYS A 750 39.95 -4.47 44.85
CA LYS A 750 40.66 -3.97 43.64
C LYS A 750 41.82 -3.04 44.01
N THR A 751 41.70 -2.20 45.06
CA THR A 751 42.78 -1.36 45.54
C THR A 751 43.87 -2.18 46.27
N ALA A 752 43.47 -3.22 47.02
CA ALA A 752 44.39 -4.13 47.64
C ALA A 752 45.18 -4.97 46.61
N ALA A 753 44.51 -5.42 45.55
CA ALA A 753 45.18 -6.13 44.46
C ALA A 753 46.15 -5.23 43.65
N THR A 754 45.81 -3.93 43.51
CA THR A 754 46.70 -2.95 42.84
C THR A 754 47.91 -2.59 43.73
N SER A 755 47.74 -2.51 45.06
CA SER A 755 48.82 -2.22 45.94
C SER A 755 49.83 -3.39 46.10
N ASN A 756 49.38 -4.63 46.03
CA ASN A 756 50.23 -5.81 46.01
C ASN A 756 50.95 -6.04 44.65
N GLY A 757 50.46 -5.43 43.59
CA GLY A 757 51.08 -5.46 42.23
C GLY A 757 52.15 -4.39 42.00
N LEU A 758 52.26 -3.37 42.87
CA LEU A 758 53.19 -2.25 42.69
C LEU A 758 54.55 -2.43 43.41
N ALA A 759 54.71 -3.52 44.15
CA ALA A 759 55.97 -3.77 44.83
C ALA A 759 57.13 -4.33 43.95
N ASN A 760 56.84 -4.62 42.64
CA ASN A 760 57.84 -5.22 41.75
C ASN A 760 57.81 -4.68 40.31
N ARG A 761 57.84 -3.35 40.11
CA ARG A 761 58.18 -2.79 38.78
C ARG A 761 58.81 -1.43 38.88
N THR A 762 60.04 -1.41 38.37
CA THR A 762 60.82 -0.20 38.06
C THR A 762 60.19 0.64 36.96
N PRO A 763 60.36 1.94 36.95
CA PRO A 763 59.64 2.83 36.05
C PRO A 763 60.30 2.89 34.67
N ILE A 764 59.51 2.56 33.62
CA ILE A 764 59.80 2.94 32.26
C ILE A 764 58.61 3.78 31.76
N GLY A 765 58.94 5.02 31.31
CA GLY A 765 57.92 5.99 30.85
C GLY A 765 57.22 5.60 29.58
N GLY A 766 55.94 5.87 29.51
CA GLY A 766 55.08 5.74 28.30
C GLY A 766 53.68 6.16 28.62
N ALA A 767 53.14 7.06 27.81
CA ALA A 767 51.85 7.70 27.94
C ALA A 767 50.69 6.70 28.13
N ILE A 768 49.88 6.88 29.16
CA ILE A 768 48.74 6.01 29.49
C ILE A 768 47.51 6.52 28.73
N ALA A 769 47.08 5.76 27.69
CA ALA A 769 45.77 5.86 27.14
C ALA A 769 44.74 5.33 28.15
N ARG A 770 43.69 6.12 28.41
CA ARG A 770 42.57 5.70 29.29
C ARG A 770 41.86 4.48 28.71
N PRO A 771 41.66 3.39 29.44
CA PRO A 771 40.88 2.27 28.94
C PRO A 771 39.41 2.62 28.89
N ARG A 772 38.78 2.29 27.74
CA ARG A 772 37.31 2.29 27.58
C ARG A 772 36.71 1.29 28.59
N PRO A 773 35.58 1.64 29.23
CA PRO A 773 34.87 0.67 30.08
C PRO A 773 34.36 -0.47 29.18
N GLN A 774 34.75 -1.69 29.49
CA GLN A 774 34.13 -2.87 28.92
C GLN A 774 32.73 -3.06 29.53
N PRO A 775 31.74 -3.56 28.76
CA PRO A 775 30.42 -3.86 29.27
C PRO A 775 30.55 -4.97 30.35
N ILE A 776 30.01 -4.69 31.51
CA ILE A 776 29.86 -5.68 32.57
C ILE A 776 28.88 -6.74 32.06
N ALA A 777 29.28 -8.01 32.07
CA ALA A 777 28.41 -9.13 31.75
C ALA A 777 27.12 -9.00 32.58
N GLY A 778 25.99 -8.88 31.88
CA GLY A 778 24.70 -8.72 32.52
C GLY A 778 24.32 -9.96 33.31
N THR A 779 23.77 -9.75 34.49
CA THR A 779 22.88 -10.74 35.11
C THR A 779 21.84 -11.19 34.08
N PRO A 780 21.50 -12.48 34.03
CA PRO A 780 20.49 -12.98 33.12
C PRO A 780 19.19 -12.19 33.32
N PRO A 781 18.47 -11.90 32.24
CA PRO A 781 17.17 -11.22 32.36
C PRO A 781 16.24 -12.09 33.22
N PRO A 782 15.32 -11.46 33.99
CA PRO A 782 14.34 -12.21 34.76
C PRO A 782 13.55 -13.11 33.79
N ASP A 783 13.20 -14.29 34.28
CA ASP A 783 12.50 -15.35 33.58
C ASP A 783 11.23 -14.74 32.89
N PRO A 784 11.06 -14.89 31.58
CA PRO A 784 9.88 -14.36 30.88
C PRO A 784 8.57 -15.02 31.28
N ASN A 785 8.62 -16.04 32.17
CA ASN A 785 7.45 -16.74 32.71
C ASN A 785 6.97 -16.23 34.07
N GLU A 786 7.58 -15.23 34.68
CA GLU A 786 6.99 -14.57 35.82
C GLU A 786 5.76 -13.78 35.36
N LYS A 787 4.59 -14.36 35.57
CA LYS A 787 3.30 -13.72 35.30
C LYS A 787 3.20 -12.45 36.15
N CYS A 788 3.49 -11.31 35.55
CA CYS A 788 3.14 -10.03 36.15
C CYS A 788 1.65 -10.02 36.44
N ASP A 789 1.29 -9.80 37.71
CA ASP A 789 -0.08 -9.77 38.18
C ASP A 789 -0.85 -8.68 37.35
N ALA A 790 -1.92 -9.11 36.67
CA ALA A 790 -2.72 -8.22 35.80
C ALA A 790 -3.26 -7.00 36.59
N LYS A 791 -3.46 -7.13 37.90
CA LYS A 791 -3.82 -6.04 38.81
C LYS A 791 -2.71 -4.99 38.93
N ILE A 792 -1.45 -5.40 38.97
CA ILE A 792 -0.30 -4.50 39.10
C ILE A 792 -0.12 -3.76 37.77
N ILE A 793 -0.29 -4.44 36.63
CA ILE A 793 -0.25 -3.82 35.30
C ILE A 793 -1.36 -2.78 35.17
N GLN A 794 -2.58 -3.11 35.59
CA GLN A 794 -3.73 -2.20 35.53
C GLN A 794 -3.58 -1.01 36.48
N GLN A 795 -3.05 -1.21 37.69
CA GLN A 795 -2.75 -0.13 38.62
C GLN A 795 -1.61 0.76 38.12
N THR A 796 -0.61 0.20 37.49
CA THR A 796 0.50 0.95 36.89
C THR A 796 0.01 1.73 35.68
N CYS A 797 -0.82 1.16 34.81
CA CYS A 797 -1.44 1.84 33.68
C CYS A 797 -2.35 2.99 34.15
N ASN A 798 -3.17 2.76 35.19
CA ASN A 798 -4.02 3.81 35.78
C ASN A 798 -3.22 4.93 36.45
N LEU A 799 -2.11 4.59 37.09
CA LEU A 799 -1.21 5.60 37.72
C LEU A 799 -0.55 6.50 36.69
N PHE A 800 -0.28 6.00 35.49
CA PHE A 800 0.34 6.75 34.39
C PHE A 800 -0.65 7.28 33.36
N GLY A 801 -1.97 7.10 33.56
CA GLY A 801 -3.00 7.60 32.64
C GLY A 801 -3.01 6.88 31.30
N LEU A 802 -2.51 5.66 31.25
CA LEU A 802 -2.57 4.78 30.09
C LEU A 802 -3.94 4.10 30.08
N ASP A 803 -4.95 4.80 29.58
CA ASP A 803 -6.26 4.20 29.37
C ASP A 803 -6.23 3.40 28.06
N LEU A 804 -6.50 2.11 28.14
CA LEU A 804 -6.51 1.18 27.01
C LEU A 804 -7.81 1.27 26.18
N GLU A 805 -8.66 2.25 26.44
CA GLU A 805 -9.84 2.48 25.61
C GLU A 805 -9.42 2.95 24.21
N ARG A 806 -9.71 2.12 23.22
CA ARG A 806 -9.52 2.45 21.82
C ARG A 806 -10.38 3.64 21.43
N PRO A 807 -9.84 4.63 20.69
CA PRO A 807 -10.70 5.63 20.08
C PRO A 807 -11.71 4.90 19.18
N PRO A 808 -12.99 5.31 19.18
CA PRO A 808 -13.97 4.71 18.28
C PRO A 808 -13.49 4.88 16.84
N PRO A 809 -13.79 3.89 15.97
CA PRO A 809 -13.53 4.03 14.55
C PRO A 809 -14.18 5.32 14.05
N VAL A 810 -13.45 6.09 13.26
CA VAL A 810 -14.02 7.24 12.56
C VAL A 810 -15.19 6.69 11.73
N PRO A 811 -16.44 7.18 11.93
CA PRO A 811 -17.53 6.69 11.12
C PRO A 811 -17.19 6.89 9.65
N PRO A 812 -17.38 5.88 8.77
CA PRO A 812 -17.12 6.03 7.36
C PRO A 812 -17.93 7.23 6.88
N SER A 813 -17.27 8.23 6.30
CA SER A 813 -17.99 9.33 5.69
C SER A 813 -18.85 8.74 4.58
N ARG A 814 -20.16 9.08 4.55
CA ARG A 814 -21.12 8.57 3.56
C ARG A 814 -20.69 8.77 2.09
N SER A 815 -19.70 9.61 1.85
CA SER A 815 -19.13 9.91 0.54
C SER A 815 -18.21 8.82 -0.02
N TYR A 816 -17.80 7.82 0.76
CA TYR A 816 -17.04 6.66 0.27
C TYR A 816 -17.91 5.45 -0.10
N THR A 817 -19.21 5.56 -0.03
CA THR A 817 -20.07 4.61 -0.71
C THR A 817 -19.99 4.86 -2.23
N VAL A 818 -18.84 4.53 -2.81
CA VAL A 818 -18.83 4.10 -4.20
C VAL A 818 -19.75 2.88 -4.19
N SER A 819 -20.90 3.02 -4.82
CA SER A 819 -21.99 2.03 -4.84
C SER A 819 -21.59 0.80 -5.68
N GLY A 820 -20.46 0.20 -5.34
CA GLY A 820 -19.96 -1.03 -5.91
C GLY A 820 -20.08 -2.13 -4.87
N ASN A 821 -21.08 -2.96 -4.97
CA ASN A 821 -21.31 -4.11 -4.12
C ASN A 821 -21.81 -3.79 -2.70
N THR A 822 -23.10 -3.51 -2.59
CA THR A 822 -23.87 -3.46 -1.34
C THR A 822 -23.77 -4.74 -0.48
N LYS A 823 -23.12 -5.80 -0.97
CA LYS A 823 -22.90 -7.07 -0.27
C LYS A 823 -21.83 -7.04 0.83
N LEU A 824 -21.00 -6.00 0.92
CA LEU A 824 -19.91 -5.91 1.90
C LEU A 824 -19.90 -4.62 2.74
N GLY A 825 -20.82 -3.68 2.53
CA GLY A 825 -21.01 -2.48 3.37
C GLY A 825 -21.92 -2.75 4.56
N TYR A 826 -21.76 -2.04 5.65
CA TYR A 826 -22.74 -2.02 6.74
C TYR A 826 -23.88 -1.03 6.40
N PRO A 827 -25.13 -1.33 6.79
CA PRO A 827 -25.59 -2.51 7.55
C PRO A 827 -25.74 -3.77 6.67
N GLN A 828 -25.53 -4.96 7.27
CA GLN A 828 -25.67 -6.26 6.61
C GLN A 828 -26.65 -7.15 7.36
N THR A 829 -27.52 -7.83 6.65
CA THR A 829 -28.38 -8.85 7.24
C THR A 829 -27.65 -10.19 7.26
N ARG A 830 -27.54 -10.79 8.45
CA ARG A 830 -26.90 -12.09 8.66
C ARG A 830 -27.79 -13.03 9.48
N VAL A 831 -27.43 -14.30 9.47
CA VAL A 831 -28.11 -15.33 10.25
C VAL A 831 -27.16 -15.86 11.33
N MET A 832 -27.68 -16.11 12.52
CA MET A 832 -26.91 -16.69 13.62
C MET A 832 -26.65 -18.17 13.37
N LYS A 833 -25.39 -18.58 13.33
CA LYS A 833 -24.96 -19.98 13.23
C LYS A 833 -25.11 -20.75 14.54
N MET A 834 -24.90 -20.06 15.64
CA MET A 834 -24.93 -20.56 17.00
C MET A 834 -25.61 -19.54 17.89
N SER A 835 -26.21 -19.99 18.98
CA SER A 835 -26.83 -19.08 19.97
C SER A 835 -25.73 -18.30 20.72
N TYR A 836 -25.98 -17.02 21.04
CA TYR A 836 -25.04 -16.14 21.72
C TYR A 836 -25.73 -15.29 22.80
N PRO A 837 -25.20 -15.24 24.03
CA PRO A 837 -24.01 -15.95 24.54
C PRO A 837 -24.22 -17.45 24.68
N GLU A 838 -23.14 -18.23 24.69
CA GLU A 838 -23.21 -19.71 24.77
C GLU A 838 -23.66 -20.21 26.15
N ASP A 839 -23.34 -19.47 27.23
CA ASP A 839 -23.73 -19.78 28.61
C ASP A 839 -24.88 -18.89 29.08
N CYS A 840 -26.07 -19.40 29.04
CA CYS A 840 -27.32 -18.73 29.49
C CYS A 840 -27.63 -19.11 30.95
N ASN A 841 -26.89 -18.62 31.91
CA ASN A 841 -27.24 -18.67 33.33
C ASN A 841 -27.65 -17.29 33.85
N GLY A 842 -28.76 -16.74 33.37
CA GLY A 842 -29.26 -15.45 33.85
C GLY A 842 -30.20 -14.76 32.86
N GLU A 843 -31.08 -13.89 33.36
CA GLU A 843 -32.08 -13.12 32.61
C GLU A 843 -31.51 -12.14 31.59
N GLY A 844 -30.83 -12.63 30.55
CA GLY A 844 -30.29 -11.83 29.45
C GLY A 844 -30.98 -12.20 28.13
N GLN A 845 -31.14 -11.20 27.26
CA GLN A 845 -31.59 -11.46 25.89
C GLN A 845 -30.55 -12.28 25.15
N VAL A 846 -30.97 -13.38 24.53
CA VAL A 846 -30.15 -14.34 23.81
C VAL A 846 -30.50 -14.29 22.34
N LEU A 847 -29.45 -14.22 21.48
CA LEU A 847 -29.63 -14.41 20.05
C LEU A 847 -29.63 -15.91 19.75
N MET A 848 -30.68 -16.43 19.20
CA MET A 848 -30.83 -17.84 18.92
C MET A 848 -30.25 -18.25 17.57
N LYS A 849 -29.75 -19.48 17.47
CA LYS A 849 -29.34 -20.07 16.21
C LYS A 849 -30.47 -19.99 15.17
N GLY A 850 -30.17 -19.49 13.96
CA GLY A 850 -31.13 -19.33 12.87
C GLY A 850 -31.83 -17.97 12.84
N GLU A 851 -31.69 -17.14 13.88
CA GLU A 851 -32.25 -15.77 13.85
C GLU A 851 -31.52 -14.87 12.87
N THR A 852 -32.31 -14.05 12.17
CA THR A 852 -31.78 -13.03 11.27
C THR A 852 -31.50 -11.77 12.06
N VAL A 853 -30.30 -11.27 11.96
CA VAL A 853 -29.75 -10.13 12.70
C VAL A 853 -29.16 -9.09 11.76
N LEU A 854 -29.17 -7.83 12.16
CA LEU A 854 -28.59 -6.73 11.40
C LEU A 854 -27.20 -6.39 11.95
N VAL A 855 -26.17 -6.59 11.14
CA VAL A 855 -24.80 -6.21 11.49
C VAL A 855 -24.58 -4.75 11.05
N VAL A 856 -24.35 -3.87 12.01
CA VAL A 856 -24.25 -2.43 11.80
C VAL A 856 -22.81 -1.90 11.81
N GLY A 857 -21.86 -2.72 12.24
CA GLY A 857 -20.46 -2.30 12.28
C GLY A 857 -19.51 -3.31 12.91
N ALA A 858 -18.23 -2.94 12.96
CA ALA A 858 -17.22 -3.67 13.70
C ALA A 858 -17.27 -3.29 15.19
N SER A 859 -17.14 -4.28 16.08
CA SER A 859 -17.10 -4.06 17.52
C SER A 859 -15.72 -3.54 17.98
N HIS A 860 -15.70 -2.85 19.11
CA HIS A 860 -14.47 -2.54 19.84
C HIS A 860 -13.79 -3.78 20.43
N ARG A 861 -14.52 -4.89 20.55
CA ARG A 861 -13.97 -6.18 20.98
C ARG A 861 -13.36 -6.90 19.78
N ARG A 862 -12.11 -7.35 19.91
CA ARG A 862 -11.39 -8.06 18.85
C ARG A 862 -12.17 -9.28 18.36
N GLY A 863 -12.37 -9.41 17.06
CA GLY A 863 -13.08 -10.53 16.45
C GLY A 863 -14.62 -10.51 16.61
N HIS A 864 -15.20 -9.38 17.06
CA HIS A 864 -16.65 -9.23 17.23
C HIS A 864 -17.21 -8.18 16.27
N LEU A 865 -18.48 -8.36 15.90
CA LEU A 865 -19.26 -7.42 15.13
C LEU A 865 -20.38 -6.84 16.00
N ILE A 866 -20.78 -5.61 15.73
CA ILE A 866 -21.94 -4.99 16.37
C ILE A 866 -23.17 -5.44 15.61
N VAL A 867 -24.07 -6.08 16.34
CA VAL A 867 -25.30 -6.67 15.81
C VAL A 867 -26.48 -6.03 16.50
N GLU A 868 -27.44 -5.57 15.71
CA GLU A 868 -28.74 -5.08 16.21
C GLU A 868 -29.79 -6.13 15.97
N HIS A 869 -30.56 -6.44 17.02
CA HIS A 869 -31.72 -7.34 16.98
C HIS A 869 -32.74 -6.91 18.01
N LYS A 870 -34.02 -6.72 17.58
CA LYS A 870 -35.13 -6.31 18.42
C LYS A 870 -34.80 -5.10 19.33
N HIS A 871 -34.23 -4.06 18.76
CA HIS A 871 -33.80 -2.82 19.44
C HIS A 871 -32.67 -2.97 20.47
N CYS A 872 -32.00 -4.12 20.52
CA CYS A 872 -30.85 -4.37 21.38
C CYS A 872 -29.58 -4.53 20.55
N THR A 873 -28.46 -4.06 21.12
CA THR A 873 -27.16 -4.12 20.46
C THR A 873 -26.26 -5.16 21.14
N PHE A 874 -25.74 -6.08 20.36
CA PHE A 874 -24.89 -7.18 20.81
C PHE A 874 -23.50 -7.08 20.18
N HIS A 875 -22.49 -7.55 20.90
CA HIS A 875 -21.14 -7.71 20.37
C HIS A 875 -20.89 -9.20 20.12
N VAL A 876 -21.20 -9.66 18.92
CA VAL A 876 -21.19 -11.08 18.54
C VAL A 876 -19.89 -11.45 17.85
N PRO A 877 -19.23 -12.57 18.23
CA PRO A 877 -18.09 -13.08 17.47
C PRO A 877 -18.48 -13.31 16.01
N PHE A 878 -17.68 -12.85 15.07
CA PHE A 878 -18.01 -12.92 13.63
C PHE A 878 -18.21 -14.37 13.14
N GLN A 879 -17.56 -15.34 13.77
CA GLN A 879 -17.70 -16.78 13.46
C GLN A 879 -19.11 -17.33 13.71
N PHE A 880 -19.93 -16.63 14.52
CA PHE A 880 -21.31 -17.01 14.83
C PHE A 880 -22.30 -16.45 13.82
N LEU A 881 -21.85 -15.71 12.83
CA LEU A 881 -22.67 -15.02 11.84
C LEU A 881 -22.44 -15.57 10.44
N GLU A 882 -23.52 -15.82 9.69
CA GLU A 882 -23.52 -16.27 8.30
C GLU A 882 -24.32 -15.30 7.42
N LEU A 883 -23.85 -15.09 6.17
CA LEU A 883 -24.61 -14.29 5.21
C LEU A 883 -25.94 -15.00 4.89
N LYS A 884 -27.03 -14.26 4.93
CA LYS A 884 -28.33 -14.78 4.48
C LYS A 884 -28.24 -14.98 2.96
N GLN A 885 -28.33 -16.23 2.51
CA GLN A 885 -28.46 -16.51 1.09
C GLN A 885 -29.77 -15.90 0.60
N SER A 886 -29.70 -14.98 -0.35
CA SER A 886 -30.89 -14.52 -1.06
C SER A 886 -31.39 -15.68 -1.91
N VAL A 887 -32.51 -16.26 -1.51
CA VAL A 887 -33.28 -17.13 -2.40
C VAL A 887 -33.73 -16.23 -3.54
N ASN A 888 -33.24 -16.45 -4.73
CA ASN A 888 -33.79 -15.85 -5.94
C ASN A 888 -35.24 -16.36 -6.10
N ILE A 889 -36.20 -15.46 -5.97
CA ILE A 889 -37.54 -15.61 -6.51
C ILE A 889 -37.58 -15.00 -7.87
#